data_cff09fc6d1bfa65deb25e9741fc2f724
#
_entry.id   cff09fc6d1bfa65deb25e9741fc2f724
#
_cell.length_a   1.000
_cell.length_b   1.000
_cell.length_c   1.000
_cell.angle_alpha   90.00
_cell.angle_beta   90.00
_cell.angle_gamma   90.00
#
_symmetry.space_group_name_H-M   'P 1'
#
loop_
_entity.id
_entity.type
_entity.pdbx_description
1 polymer ?
#
loop_
_entity_poly.entity_id
_entity_poly.type
_entity_poly.pdbx_seq_one_letter_code
_entity_poly.pdbx_strand_id
1 'polypeptide(L)'
;MKMFSKASESPKRSRSVFKIFTAVTLTITSLAMTIAAASPARQAVIPKQASASNTVKIMPLGDSITYGMADEGGYRKYLSYLLQQNGYSNVDLVGPEGKDSATFNYNGKSVTYDDNHAGYSGYTITNLPGGWFGQLNGILETMQGGDYIKKYSPDIILLQIGTNDVSNGHLDGSEERLHQLLDYLREKMPSGGRIFLTTIPDLGNTGWGGNSNGDIAKYNDLIKKVAGDYSSKNVVYADIHSVIDASKDLADGVHPNAGGYEKMGKYWFEQIKSYLDDPGTPQPSTDPEPGSSELIYGDLDGDKVITGFDLALMKDGLINGFASNAKKPADVDRNGKNEIADLIQLQHFMLGNIKEFTVAEKPVIEKSYNFPSVSALKSSKDIPDPFVFMDGSKVETQDDWWRRQSEISCMYEYYMYVKWIDGYDDETTYSISGNSMTINVKRKSTGKTASFKAVINLPKTVRHEGGAPVILGMHKGISESTATSKGYAVITYDSDGMFSAPGTAADNNQHTGAFYTLYPYGRNWDEQTGDLMAWSWGISRILDALYAGAAKELNINPDSSIVTGVSRYGKAASVCGAFDTRIKMCAPSCSGAGGLALYRYSSVGKTYDFSSKGGSSNYRYSENEPLGSLQASGEQGWFNGRFMEFRNVEQFPMDQHMLGSLCCDPDRYLFIIGSCENEDWVNAPSVWMAYLGMKHVWDFMDLSDHLAINIHRSGHAVIAEDVEKMVQYFDYHVYGIAPKMDLAELQTSVFALPKNKDSFADTFASKWVH
;
A
#
# COMPACT_ATOMS: atom_id res chain seq x y z
N MET A 1 40.46 -42.91 47.79
CA MET A 1 40.04 -42.83 49.20
C MET A 1 38.60 -42.42 49.25
N LYS A 2 37.78 -43.40 49.67
CA LYS A 2 36.38 -43.32 50.23
C LYS A 2 35.37 -42.39 49.58
N MET A 3 34.34 -42.94 48.87
CA MET A 3 33.10 -43.59 49.44
C MET A 3 32.16 -42.55 50.09
N PHE A 4 30.89 -42.41 49.78
CA PHE A 4 29.67 -43.21 49.69
C PHE A 4 28.55 -42.25 49.26
N SER A 5 27.68 -42.51 48.40
CA SER A 5 26.53 -43.42 48.29
C SER A 5 25.20 -42.83 48.79
N LYS A 6 24.22 -43.12 47.97
CA LYS A 6 22.76 -43.31 48.16
C LYS A 6 21.88 -42.13 47.77
N ALA A 7 21.10 -42.32 46.82
CA ALA A 7 19.93 -43.16 46.54
C ALA A 7 18.62 -42.39 46.71
N SER A 8 17.91 -42.38 45.58
CA SER A 8 16.49 -42.64 45.38
C SER A 8 15.48 -41.74 46.10
N GLU A 9 14.62 -41.11 45.30
CA GLU A 9 13.19 -41.49 45.23
C GLU A 9 12.44 -40.53 44.28
N SER A 10 11.76 -41.14 43.33
CA SER A 10 10.68 -40.48 42.59
C SER A 10 9.40 -40.47 43.43
N PRO A 11 8.53 -39.52 43.27
CA PRO A 11 7.14 -39.86 43.23
C PRO A 11 6.32 -39.23 42.08
N LYS A 12 5.65 -40.12 41.40
CA LYS A 12 4.24 -40.12 41.02
C LYS A 12 3.63 -38.87 40.40
N ARG A 13 3.26 -39.07 39.14
CA ARG A 13 2.14 -38.44 38.41
C ARG A 13 0.96 -38.09 39.30
N SER A 14 0.47 -36.89 39.18
CA SER A 14 -0.93 -36.59 39.46
C SER A 14 -1.55 -35.86 38.26
N ARG A 15 -2.60 -36.46 37.75
CA ARG A 15 -3.50 -36.01 36.70
C ARG A 15 -4.14 -34.69 37.08
N SER A 16 -4.08 -33.71 36.19
CA SER A 16 -5.12 -32.69 36.05
C SER A 16 -5.03 -32.00 34.69
N VAL A 17 -5.34 -32.76 33.66
CA VAL A 17 -5.69 -32.20 32.32
C VAL A 17 -7.02 -32.83 31.99
N PHE A 18 -8.09 -32.30 32.56
CA PHE A 18 -9.47 -32.53 32.14
C PHE A 18 -10.40 -31.68 33.01
N LYS A 19 -10.43 -30.36 32.82
CA LYS A 19 -11.52 -29.49 33.31
C LYS A 19 -11.41 -28.05 32.74
N ILE A 20 -11.29 -27.88 31.41
CA ILE A 20 -11.47 -26.57 30.76
C ILE A 20 -12.40 -26.66 29.52
N PHE A 21 -13.03 -27.79 29.29
CA PHE A 21 -13.93 -27.96 28.11
C PHE A 21 -15.43 -27.94 28.44
N THR A 22 -15.86 -27.46 29.62
CA THR A 22 -17.29 -27.50 30.00
C THR A 22 -17.85 -26.15 30.47
N ALA A 23 -17.20 -25.03 30.20
CA ALA A 23 -17.68 -23.71 30.60
C ALA A 23 -18.04 -22.75 29.46
N VAL A 24 -17.91 -23.17 28.20
CA VAL A 24 -18.21 -22.31 27.02
C VAL A 24 -19.56 -22.65 26.38
N THR A 25 -20.23 -23.72 26.78
CA THR A 25 -21.45 -24.19 26.12
C THR A 25 -22.76 -23.75 26.79
N LEU A 26 -22.76 -22.84 27.76
CA LEU A 26 -23.97 -22.48 28.51
C LEU A 26 -24.32 -20.98 28.52
N THR A 27 -23.83 -20.17 27.55
CA THR A 27 -24.21 -18.75 27.46
C THR A 27 -24.80 -18.36 26.09
N ILE A 28 -25.22 -19.31 25.25
CA ILE A 28 -25.76 -19.05 23.91
C ILE A 28 -27.29 -19.26 23.80
N THR A 29 -28.02 -19.49 24.90
CA THR A 29 -29.45 -19.78 24.83
C THR A 29 -30.38 -18.84 25.59
N SER A 30 -30.09 -17.54 25.64
CA SER A 30 -31.07 -16.59 26.22
C SER A 30 -31.06 -15.21 25.56
N LEU A 31 -31.15 -15.15 24.24
CA LEU A 31 -31.53 -13.88 23.55
C LEU A 31 -32.29 -14.18 22.25
N ALA A 32 -33.35 -14.96 22.34
CA ALA A 32 -34.32 -15.08 21.27
C ALA A 32 -35.70 -15.21 21.94
N MET A 33 -36.36 -14.10 22.20
CA MET A 33 -37.81 -13.91 22.30
C MET A 33 -38.09 -12.56 22.97
N THR A 34 -38.41 -11.56 22.18
CA THR A 34 -39.53 -10.64 22.42
C THR A 34 -39.57 -9.59 21.31
N ILE A 35 -40.27 -9.88 20.25
CA ILE A 35 -40.90 -8.85 19.42
C ILE A 35 -42.26 -9.41 19.00
N ALA A 36 -43.31 -8.93 19.62
CA ALA A 36 -44.63 -8.88 19.02
C ALA A 36 -45.52 -7.86 19.74
N ALA A 37 -46.16 -7.05 18.89
CA ALA A 37 -47.38 -6.21 19.10
C ALA A 37 -47.16 -4.77 19.64
N ALA A 38 -47.40 -3.73 18.91
CA ALA A 38 -48.62 -3.18 18.38
C ALA A 38 -48.39 -1.76 17.80
N SER A 39 -48.91 -1.51 16.61
CA SER A 39 -49.01 -0.16 15.99
C SER A 39 -50.07 0.70 16.65
N PRO A 40 -50.02 2.05 16.49
CA PRO A 40 -50.87 2.62 15.47
C PRO A 40 -50.19 3.69 14.58
N ALA A 41 -50.73 3.80 13.40
CA ALA A 41 -50.37 4.63 12.29
C ALA A 41 -50.20 6.13 12.61
N ARG A 42 -49.11 6.70 12.09
CA ARG A 42 -49.03 8.13 11.69
C ARG A 42 -48.39 8.23 10.31
N GLN A 43 -48.95 9.15 9.53
CA GLN A 43 -48.70 9.44 8.14
C GLN A 43 -47.21 9.35 7.76
N ALA A 44 -46.95 8.57 6.71
CA ALA A 44 -45.68 8.49 6.05
C ALA A 44 -45.34 9.84 5.37
N VAL A 45 -44.28 10.47 5.84
CA VAL A 45 -43.51 11.39 5.02
C VAL A 45 -42.69 10.46 4.11
N ILE A 46 -42.92 10.59 2.81
CA ILE A 46 -42.17 9.81 1.79
C ILE A 46 -40.69 10.19 1.94
N PRO A 47 -39.78 9.26 2.24
CA PRO A 47 -38.36 9.56 2.21
C PRO A 47 -37.98 9.86 0.75
N LYS A 48 -37.37 11.01 0.53
CA LYS A 48 -36.67 11.32 -0.71
C LYS A 48 -35.66 10.18 -0.94
N GLN A 49 -35.79 9.50 -2.04
CA GLN A 49 -34.93 8.36 -2.41
C GLN A 49 -33.49 8.83 -2.39
N ALA A 50 -32.70 8.32 -1.44
CA ALA A 50 -31.28 8.63 -1.31
C ALA A 50 -30.56 8.04 -2.54
N SER A 51 -30.04 8.92 -3.38
CA SER A 51 -28.92 8.56 -4.25
C SER A 51 -27.74 8.19 -3.32
N ALA A 52 -27.00 7.17 -3.64
CA ALA A 52 -25.79 6.79 -2.92
C ALA A 52 -24.91 8.04 -2.77
N SER A 53 -24.75 8.54 -1.55
CA SER A 53 -23.98 9.74 -1.26
C SER A 53 -22.73 9.33 -0.46
N ASN A 54 -21.59 9.76 -0.95
CA ASN A 54 -20.30 9.59 -0.28
C ASN A 54 -20.36 10.21 1.13
N THR A 55 -19.67 9.61 2.11
CA THR A 55 -19.55 10.13 3.46
C THR A 55 -18.79 11.45 3.45
N VAL A 56 -19.38 12.51 3.98
CA VAL A 56 -18.73 13.81 4.15
C VAL A 56 -18.07 13.86 5.51
N LYS A 57 -16.74 13.95 5.53
CA LYS A 57 -15.94 13.99 6.75
C LYS A 57 -15.79 15.42 7.25
N ILE A 58 -16.24 15.67 8.46
CA ILE A 58 -16.17 16.99 9.09
C ILE A 58 -15.25 16.93 10.29
N MET A 59 -14.18 17.74 10.32
CA MET A 59 -13.27 17.83 11.46
C MET A 59 -13.55 19.09 12.28
N PRO A 60 -14.15 18.96 13.47
CA PRO A 60 -14.15 20.03 14.47
C PRO A 60 -12.72 20.26 14.97
N LEU A 61 -12.09 21.39 14.67
CA LEU A 61 -10.70 21.72 15.01
C LEU A 61 -10.65 22.99 15.86
N GLY A 62 -9.94 22.93 17.01
CA GLY A 62 -9.79 24.12 17.84
C GLY A 62 -9.31 23.87 19.26
N ASP A 63 -9.66 24.79 20.15
CA ASP A 63 -9.23 24.81 21.55
C ASP A 63 -10.23 24.11 22.51
N SER A 64 -10.27 24.53 23.79
CA SER A 64 -11.16 23.97 24.82
C SER A 64 -12.64 24.11 24.50
N ILE A 65 -13.06 25.11 23.72
CA ILE A 65 -14.44 25.28 23.30
C ILE A 65 -14.83 24.19 22.30
N THR A 66 -13.94 23.89 21.35
CA THR A 66 -14.12 22.76 20.44
C THR A 66 -14.01 21.41 21.18
N TYR A 67 -13.16 21.30 22.19
CA TYR A 67 -13.08 20.11 23.06
C TYR A 67 -14.41 19.84 23.80
N GLY A 68 -15.20 20.86 24.09
CA GLY A 68 -16.44 20.75 24.85
C GLY A 68 -16.25 20.89 26.35
N MET A 69 -15.32 21.77 26.80
CA MET A 69 -15.14 22.08 28.21
C MET A 69 -16.41 22.67 28.78
N ALA A 70 -16.71 22.33 30.06
CA ALA A 70 -17.94 22.69 30.78
C ALA A 70 -19.23 21.97 30.40
N ASP A 71 -19.30 21.35 29.19
CA ASP A 71 -20.45 20.53 28.80
C ASP A 71 -19.98 19.47 27.78
N GLU A 72 -19.79 18.21 28.25
CA GLU A 72 -19.22 17.09 27.48
C GLU A 72 -19.87 16.97 26.08
N GLY A 73 -19.04 16.83 25.06
CA GLY A 73 -19.46 16.81 23.64
C GLY A 73 -19.65 18.21 23.04
N GLY A 74 -19.75 19.27 23.85
CA GLY A 74 -19.86 20.65 23.37
C GLY A 74 -20.92 20.85 22.29
N TYR A 75 -20.62 21.67 21.29
CA TYR A 75 -21.53 21.90 20.17
C TYR A 75 -21.70 20.69 19.25
N ARG A 76 -20.76 19.73 19.24
CA ARG A 76 -20.78 18.57 18.34
C ARG A 76 -21.99 17.67 18.57
N LYS A 77 -22.42 17.46 19.80
CA LYS A 77 -23.60 16.65 20.11
C LYS A 77 -24.88 17.26 19.55
N TYR A 78 -25.01 18.60 19.57
CA TYR A 78 -26.15 19.32 19.00
C TYR A 78 -26.08 19.36 17.49
N LEU A 79 -24.89 19.56 16.91
CA LEU A 79 -24.65 19.49 15.47
C LEU A 79 -25.00 18.10 14.93
N SER A 80 -24.45 17.04 15.53
CA SER A 80 -24.73 15.66 15.14
C SER A 80 -26.22 15.32 15.23
N TYR A 81 -26.88 15.75 16.30
CA TYR A 81 -28.33 15.58 16.43
C TYR A 81 -29.09 16.27 15.30
N LEU A 82 -28.73 17.49 14.94
CA LEU A 82 -29.42 18.24 13.85
C LEU A 82 -29.17 17.60 12.50
N LEU A 83 -27.96 17.12 12.23
CA LEU A 83 -27.64 16.37 11.01
C LEU A 83 -28.52 15.13 10.89
N GLN A 84 -28.63 14.33 11.95
CA GLN A 84 -29.49 13.13 11.97
C GLN A 84 -30.98 13.48 11.78
N GLN A 85 -31.48 14.52 12.46
CA GLN A 85 -32.88 14.90 12.36
C GLN A 85 -33.27 15.44 10.98
N ASN A 86 -32.32 15.98 10.23
CA ASN A 86 -32.52 16.50 8.89
C ASN A 86 -32.13 15.52 7.77
N GLY A 87 -31.80 14.27 8.11
CA GLY A 87 -31.59 13.19 7.15
C GLY A 87 -30.20 13.13 6.53
N TYR A 88 -29.20 13.84 7.09
CA TYR A 88 -27.81 13.75 6.68
C TYR A 88 -27.13 12.54 7.35
N SER A 89 -27.44 11.34 6.87
CA SER A 89 -26.89 10.08 7.39
C SER A 89 -25.48 9.78 6.86
N ASN A 90 -25.00 10.56 5.90
CA ASN A 90 -23.70 10.43 5.25
C ASN A 90 -22.66 11.43 5.78
N VAL A 91 -22.84 11.96 6.98
CA VAL A 91 -21.87 12.86 7.62
C VAL A 91 -21.17 12.13 8.76
N ASP A 92 -19.84 12.22 8.78
CA ASP A 92 -18.94 11.62 9.75
C ASP A 92 -18.10 12.71 10.41
N LEU A 93 -18.16 12.83 11.76
CA LEU A 93 -17.24 13.70 12.48
C LEU A 93 -15.91 12.98 12.67
N VAL A 94 -14.80 13.60 12.30
CA VAL A 94 -13.49 12.97 12.33
C VAL A 94 -12.48 13.75 13.19
N GLY A 95 -11.53 13.04 13.77
CA GLY A 95 -10.45 13.63 14.54
C GLY A 95 -9.77 12.63 15.48
N PRO A 96 -8.61 12.97 16.05
CA PRO A 96 -7.87 12.08 16.95
C PRO A 96 -8.45 11.95 18.35
N GLU A 97 -9.41 12.80 18.71
CA GLU A 97 -10.06 12.85 20.03
C GLU A 97 -11.53 12.48 19.89
N GLY A 98 -12.16 12.09 20.99
CA GLY A 98 -13.58 11.72 21.02
C GLY A 98 -13.80 10.23 20.79
N LYS A 99 -14.98 9.89 20.27
CA LYS A 99 -15.43 8.53 19.93
C LYS A 99 -16.62 8.56 19.00
N ASP A 100 -16.75 7.58 18.11
CA ASP A 100 -17.81 7.49 17.10
C ASP A 100 -19.22 7.44 17.70
N SER A 101 -19.36 7.04 18.96
CA SER A 101 -20.65 6.92 19.62
C SER A 101 -20.59 7.38 21.08
N ALA A 102 -21.19 8.52 21.33
CA ALA A 102 -21.47 9.04 22.66
C ALA A 102 -22.97 9.23 22.85
N THR A 103 -23.44 9.47 24.08
CA THR A 103 -24.85 9.71 24.36
C THR A 103 -25.05 10.93 25.24
N PHE A 104 -26.08 11.68 25.00
CA PHE A 104 -26.52 12.77 25.88
C PHE A 104 -28.04 12.80 26.01
N ASN A 105 -28.54 13.43 27.07
CA ASN A 105 -29.97 13.62 27.25
C ASN A 105 -30.40 14.94 26.61
N TYR A 106 -31.28 14.89 25.63
CA TYR A 106 -31.82 16.06 24.99
C TYR A 106 -33.34 15.98 24.91
N ASN A 107 -34.05 16.97 25.42
CA ASN A 107 -35.51 17.02 25.49
C ASN A 107 -36.12 15.75 26.11
N GLY A 108 -35.50 15.21 27.18
CA GLY A 108 -35.98 14.02 27.89
C GLY A 108 -35.75 12.70 27.17
N LYS A 109 -34.96 12.68 26.09
CA LYS A 109 -34.58 11.46 25.35
C LYS A 109 -33.07 11.28 25.35
N SER A 110 -32.60 10.03 25.46
CA SER A 110 -31.21 9.71 25.23
C SER A 110 -30.96 9.74 23.71
N VAL A 111 -29.98 10.54 23.29
CA VAL A 111 -29.59 10.73 21.88
C VAL A 111 -28.16 10.23 21.73
N THR A 112 -27.92 9.38 20.75
CA THR A 112 -26.58 8.95 20.34
C THR A 112 -26.03 9.96 19.34
N TYR A 113 -24.76 10.33 19.47
CA TYR A 113 -24.09 11.25 18.56
C TYR A 113 -22.63 10.84 18.33
N ASP A 114 -22.09 11.29 17.23
CA ASP A 114 -20.68 11.19 16.90
C ASP A 114 -19.92 12.32 17.61
N ASP A 115 -18.91 11.97 18.40
CA ASP A 115 -18.14 12.89 19.25
C ASP A 115 -16.72 13.13 18.75
N ASN A 116 -16.33 12.59 17.59
CA ASN A 116 -14.97 12.74 17.08
C ASN A 116 -14.60 14.19 16.78
N HIS A 117 -13.35 14.59 17.12
CA HIS A 117 -12.87 15.96 16.98
C HIS A 117 -11.35 16.08 17.08
N ALA A 118 -10.83 17.28 16.77
CA ALA A 118 -9.47 17.71 17.02
C ALA A 118 -9.45 18.99 17.88
N GLY A 119 -10.20 18.99 18.97
CA GLY A 119 -10.25 20.06 19.97
C GLY A 119 -9.34 19.78 21.14
N TYR A 120 -8.51 20.75 21.55
CA TYR A 120 -7.51 20.58 22.60
C TYR A 120 -7.56 21.73 23.62
N SER A 121 -7.81 21.39 24.89
CA SER A 121 -7.96 22.38 25.95
C SER A 121 -6.65 23.16 26.20
N GLY A 122 -6.74 24.50 26.20
CA GLY A 122 -5.61 25.39 26.47
C GLY A 122 -4.68 25.65 25.27
N TYR A 123 -5.03 25.18 24.08
CA TYR A 123 -4.15 25.30 22.90
C TYR A 123 -4.29 26.66 22.21
N THR A 124 -3.19 27.10 21.62
CA THR A 124 -3.03 28.29 20.82
C THR A 124 -2.91 27.94 19.33
N ILE A 125 -2.83 28.90 18.43
CA ILE A 125 -2.69 28.66 16.98
C ILE A 125 -1.39 27.90 16.68
N THR A 126 -0.27 28.35 17.24
CA THR A 126 1.05 27.70 17.19
C THR A 126 1.63 27.63 18.60
N ASN A 127 2.71 26.87 18.80
CA ASN A 127 3.41 26.86 20.07
C ASN A 127 3.85 28.28 20.48
N LEU A 128 3.50 28.71 21.68
CA LEU A 128 3.84 30.04 22.21
C LEU A 128 4.52 29.92 23.57
N PRO A 129 5.39 30.88 23.94
CA PRO A 129 5.92 30.94 25.30
C PRO A 129 4.81 31.35 26.29
N GLY A 130 4.79 30.77 27.46
CA GLY A 130 3.82 31.10 28.51
C GLY A 130 3.22 29.86 29.18
N GLY A 131 2.08 30.06 29.84
CA GLY A 131 1.40 29.00 30.57
C GLY A 131 2.15 28.50 31.81
N TRP A 132 1.54 27.57 32.54
CA TRP A 132 2.05 27.03 33.83
C TRP A 132 3.38 26.28 33.68
N PHE A 133 3.64 25.68 32.48
CA PHE A 133 4.83 24.90 32.16
C PHE A 133 5.84 25.63 31.25
N GLY A 134 5.68 26.95 31.07
CA GLY A 134 6.60 27.78 30.29
C GLY A 134 6.34 27.73 28.77
N GLN A 135 5.37 26.94 28.30
CA GLN A 135 4.95 26.84 26.90
C GLN A 135 3.45 26.57 26.79
N LEU A 136 2.80 27.22 25.83
CA LEU A 136 1.47 26.92 25.35
C LEU A 136 1.60 26.08 24.09
N ASN A 137 0.87 24.97 24.03
CA ASN A 137 0.91 24.06 22.88
C ASN A 137 0.05 24.61 21.74
N GLY A 138 0.53 24.45 20.49
CA GLY A 138 -0.12 24.92 19.28
C GLY A 138 -0.89 23.82 18.55
N ILE A 139 -2.00 24.22 17.95
CA ILE A 139 -2.78 23.35 17.05
C ILE A 139 -1.95 22.95 15.82
N LEU A 140 -1.21 23.89 15.23
CA LEU A 140 -0.40 23.62 14.03
C LEU A 140 0.58 22.48 14.26
N GLU A 141 1.40 22.56 15.30
CA GLU A 141 2.43 21.55 15.59
C GLU A 141 1.80 20.20 15.97
N THR A 142 0.62 20.24 16.60
CA THR A 142 -0.12 19.02 16.95
C THR A 142 -0.67 18.33 15.71
N MET A 143 -1.26 19.08 14.78
CA MET A 143 -1.75 18.53 13.52
C MET A 143 -0.60 17.97 12.65
N GLN A 144 0.55 18.66 12.63
CA GLN A 144 1.76 18.22 11.94
C GLN A 144 2.36 16.96 12.58
N GLY A 145 2.48 16.95 13.91
CA GLY A 145 3.11 15.85 14.64
C GLY A 145 2.38 14.50 14.50
N GLY A 146 1.06 14.53 14.36
CA GLY A 146 0.23 13.34 14.14
C GLY A 146 -0.14 13.07 12.68
N ASP A 147 0.25 13.96 11.76
CA ASP A 147 -0.21 13.97 10.35
C ASP A 147 -1.74 13.85 10.22
N TYR A 148 -2.46 14.45 11.19
CA TYR A 148 -3.89 14.19 11.40
C TYR A 148 -4.76 14.64 10.24
N ILE A 149 -4.39 15.70 9.52
CA ILE A 149 -5.17 16.18 8.38
C ILE A 149 -5.12 15.14 7.25
N LYS A 150 -3.95 14.58 6.95
CA LYS A 150 -3.81 13.50 5.96
C LYS A 150 -4.49 12.21 6.45
N LYS A 151 -4.30 11.86 7.73
CA LYS A 151 -4.87 10.63 8.31
C LYS A 151 -6.39 10.61 8.26
N TYR A 152 -7.07 11.69 8.62
CA TYR A 152 -8.54 11.77 8.65
C TYR A 152 -9.14 12.28 7.36
N SER A 153 -8.36 12.96 6.52
CA SER A 153 -8.77 13.49 5.21
C SER A 153 -10.12 14.21 5.24
N PRO A 154 -10.29 15.29 6.07
CA PRO A 154 -11.57 15.94 6.23
C PRO A 154 -11.96 16.73 4.97
N ASP A 155 -13.23 16.63 4.56
CA ASP A 155 -13.82 17.45 3.50
C ASP A 155 -14.16 18.84 4.01
N ILE A 156 -14.51 18.93 5.29
CA ILE A 156 -14.86 20.20 5.96
C ILE A 156 -14.08 20.28 7.28
N ILE A 157 -13.46 21.44 7.54
CA ILE A 157 -12.89 21.76 8.86
C ILE A 157 -13.71 22.91 9.46
N LEU A 158 -14.18 22.72 10.70
CA LEU A 158 -14.79 23.78 11.52
C LEU A 158 -13.70 24.31 12.45
N LEU A 159 -13.02 25.39 12.06
CA LEU A 159 -11.84 25.90 12.76
C LEU A 159 -12.22 27.05 13.72
N GLN A 160 -12.12 26.79 15.03
CA GLN A 160 -12.28 27.79 16.09
C GLN A 160 -11.05 27.77 16.98
N ILE A 161 -10.22 28.80 16.92
CA ILE A 161 -8.96 28.91 17.66
C ILE A 161 -8.66 30.39 17.95
N GLY A 162 -7.86 30.68 18.98
CA GLY A 162 -7.37 32.00 19.29
C GLY A 162 -7.79 32.51 20.65
N THR A 163 -8.73 31.86 21.33
CA THR A 163 -9.14 32.24 22.70
C THR A 163 -7.95 32.29 23.66
N ASN A 164 -7.06 31.28 23.57
CA ASN A 164 -5.88 31.22 24.41
C ASN A 164 -4.76 32.16 23.95
N ASP A 165 -4.63 32.44 22.65
CA ASP A 165 -3.71 33.46 22.15
C ASP A 165 -4.03 34.82 22.73
N VAL A 166 -5.30 35.26 22.65
CA VAL A 166 -5.76 36.54 23.18
C VAL A 166 -5.67 36.59 24.70
N SER A 167 -6.16 35.56 25.41
CA SER A 167 -6.19 35.50 26.86
C SER A 167 -4.81 35.51 27.54
N ASN A 168 -3.78 35.03 26.82
CA ASN A 168 -2.39 35.03 27.28
C ASN A 168 -1.57 36.21 26.73
N GLY A 169 -2.20 37.19 26.08
CA GLY A 169 -1.55 38.41 25.61
C GLY A 169 -0.72 38.23 24.32
N HIS A 170 -1.04 37.25 23.53
CA HIS A 170 -0.34 36.94 22.27
C HIS A 170 -1.15 37.36 21.02
N LEU A 171 -1.94 38.43 21.09
CA LEU A 171 -2.65 38.95 19.93
C LEU A 171 -1.71 39.35 18.80
N ASP A 172 -0.60 39.99 19.13
CA ASP A 172 0.42 40.34 18.16
C ASP A 172 0.99 39.10 17.47
N GLY A 173 1.08 39.12 16.14
CA GLY A 173 1.55 38.00 15.33
C GLY A 173 0.49 36.91 15.05
N SER A 174 -0.75 37.07 15.54
CA SER A 174 -1.82 36.10 15.26
C SER A 174 -2.14 35.96 13.80
N GLU A 175 -2.02 37.04 13.00
CA GLU A 175 -2.21 37.02 11.55
C GLU A 175 -1.26 36.02 10.89
N GLU A 176 0.02 36.13 11.16
CA GLU A 176 1.05 35.26 10.62
C GLU A 176 0.86 33.81 11.04
N ARG A 177 0.50 33.58 12.31
CA ARG A 177 0.24 32.22 12.83
C ARG A 177 -1.00 31.58 12.17
N LEU A 178 -2.05 32.39 11.94
CA LEU A 178 -3.24 31.92 11.20
C LEU A 178 -2.91 31.55 9.75
N HIS A 179 -2.07 32.37 9.07
CA HIS A 179 -1.59 32.06 7.72
C HIS A 179 -0.81 30.73 7.71
N GLN A 180 0.11 30.52 8.63
CA GLN A 180 0.87 29.27 8.75
C GLN A 180 -0.04 28.06 8.97
N LEU A 181 -1.05 28.18 9.84
CA LEU A 181 -2.01 27.13 10.08
C LEU A 181 -2.86 26.86 8.83
N LEU A 182 -3.44 27.90 8.22
CA LEU A 182 -4.30 27.75 7.04
C LEU A 182 -3.53 27.20 5.83
N ASP A 183 -2.30 27.62 5.60
CA ASP A 183 -1.46 27.11 4.51
C ASP A 183 -1.19 25.61 4.72
N TYR A 184 -0.85 25.18 5.95
CA TYR A 184 -0.69 23.78 6.27
C TYR A 184 -1.98 22.97 6.07
N LEU A 185 -3.13 23.46 6.58
CA LEU A 185 -4.41 22.78 6.42
C LEU A 185 -4.77 22.63 4.94
N ARG A 186 -4.60 23.70 4.14
CA ARG A 186 -4.90 23.68 2.71
C ARG A 186 -3.98 22.76 1.92
N GLU A 187 -2.71 22.66 2.32
CA GLU A 187 -1.74 21.75 1.69
C GLU A 187 -2.13 20.26 1.90
N LYS A 188 -2.66 19.95 3.09
CA LYS A 188 -2.90 18.54 3.50
C LYS A 188 -4.33 18.07 3.29
N MET A 189 -5.29 18.98 3.14
CA MET A 189 -6.69 18.64 2.87
C MET A 189 -6.89 18.22 1.40
N PRO A 190 -7.97 17.46 1.11
CA PRO A 190 -8.45 17.26 -0.25
C PRO A 190 -8.61 18.60 -1.01
N SER A 191 -8.33 18.60 -2.31
CA SER A 191 -8.32 19.83 -3.13
C SER A 191 -9.66 20.58 -3.14
N GLY A 192 -10.78 19.86 -3.01
CA GLY A 192 -12.13 20.43 -2.90
C GLY A 192 -12.58 20.78 -1.49
N GLY A 193 -11.79 20.42 -0.46
CA GLY A 193 -12.17 20.59 0.94
C GLY A 193 -12.37 22.06 1.34
N ARG A 194 -13.15 22.32 2.40
CA ARG A 194 -13.51 23.65 2.89
C ARG A 194 -13.10 23.84 4.34
N ILE A 195 -12.67 25.05 4.67
CA ILE A 195 -12.37 25.46 6.04
C ILE A 195 -13.32 26.58 6.41
N PHE A 196 -14.15 26.38 7.44
CA PHE A 196 -14.92 27.44 8.06
C PHE A 196 -14.08 28.01 9.21
N LEU A 197 -13.49 29.20 8.97
CA LEU A 197 -12.71 29.91 9.96
C LEU A 197 -13.66 30.86 10.73
N THR A 198 -13.80 30.67 12.04
CA THR A 198 -14.76 31.44 12.83
C THR A 198 -14.10 32.36 13.85
N THR A 199 -14.85 33.43 14.17
CA THR A 199 -14.62 34.30 15.33
C THR A 199 -14.67 33.55 16.64
N ILE A 200 -14.14 34.13 17.72
CA ILE A 200 -14.23 33.63 19.10
C ILE A 200 -15.20 34.46 19.92
N PRO A 201 -15.93 33.85 20.90
CA PRO A 201 -16.81 34.58 21.79
C PRO A 201 -16.11 35.60 22.69
N ASP A 202 -16.83 36.63 23.12
CA ASP A 202 -16.40 37.46 24.22
C ASP A 202 -16.21 36.67 25.52
N LEU A 203 -15.29 37.10 26.36
CA LEU A 203 -15.13 36.54 27.70
C LEU A 203 -16.11 37.22 28.68
N GLY A 204 -16.68 36.44 29.52
CA GLY A 204 -17.48 36.90 30.64
C GLY A 204 -16.60 37.52 31.73
N ASN A 205 -17.22 37.90 32.87
CA ASN A 205 -16.51 38.44 34.00
C ASN A 205 -15.72 37.31 34.69
N THR A 206 -14.53 37.02 34.16
CA THR A 206 -13.62 36.02 34.74
C THR A 206 -12.61 36.72 35.62
N GLY A 207 -12.26 36.15 36.74
CA GLY A 207 -11.09 36.58 37.51
C GLY A 207 -9.73 36.31 36.80
N TRP A 208 -9.77 35.93 35.52
CA TRP A 208 -8.60 35.58 34.67
C TRP A 208 -8.34 36.71 33.69
N GLY A 209 -7.28 37.47 33.91
CA GLY A 209 -6.66 38.40 32.95
C GLY A 209 -7.51 39.61 32.59
N GLY A 210 -6.90 40.79 32.61
CA GLY A 210 -7.56 42.07 32.33
C GLY A 210 -8.22 42.13 30.97
N ASN A 211 -9.10 43.09 30.81
CA ASN A 211 -9.95 43.52 29.72
C ASN A 211 -9.66 42.94 28.30
N SER A 212 -9.86 41.63 28.11
CA SER A 212 -9.53 40.92 26.90
C SER A 212 -10.53 41.14 25.75
N ASN A 213 -11.75 41.66 26.01
CA ASN A 213 -12.79 41.78 25.00
C ASN A 213 -12.46 42.83 23.92
N GLY A 214 -11.68 43.87 24.26
CA GLY A 214 -11.14 44.79 23.27
C GLY A 214 -10.13 44.12 22.30
N ASP A 215 -9.38 43.13 22.78
CA ASP A 215 -8.45 42.37 21.98
C ASP A 215 -9.15 41.23 21.24
N ILE A 216 -10.23 40.65 21.79
CA ILE A 216 -11.12 39.73 21.09
C ILE A 216 -11.75 40.41 19.88
N ALA A 217 -12.26 41.64 20.01
CA ALA A 217 -12.79 42.38 18.89
C ALA A 217 -11.75 42.56 17.77
N LYS A 218 -10.51 42.95 18.11
CA LYS A 218 -9.41 43.05 17.14
C LYS A 218 -9.08 41.71 16.50
N TYR A 219 -9.07 40.65 17.28
CA TYR A 219 -8.82 39.29 16.77
C TYR A 219 -9.94 38.85 15.84
N ASN A 220 -11.19 39.10 16.15
CA ASN A 220 -12.34 38.79 15.31
C ASN A 220 -12.35 39.58 14.00
N ASP A 221 -11.92 40.86 14.01
CA ASP A 221 -11.67 41.64 12.79
C ASP A 221 -10.56 41.01 11.94
N LEU A 222 -9.50 40.50 12.60
CA LEU A 222 -8.42 39.78 11.95
C LEU A 222 -8.89 38.47 11.30
N ILE A 223 -9.71 37.66 11.99
CA ILE A 223 -10.35 36.45 11.45
C ILE A 223 -11.10 36.75 10.15
N LYS A 224 -11.89 37.83 10.16
CA LYS A 224 -12.65 38.24 8.98
C LYS A 224 -11.72 38.63 7.80
N LYS A 225 -10.66 39.37 8.07
CA LYS A 225 -9.64 39.72 7.09
C LYS A 225 -8.98 38.48 6.50
N VAL A 226 -8.43 37.60 7.35
CA VAL A 226 -7.70 36.40 6.94
C VAL A 226 -8.60 35.45 6.16
N ALA A 227 -9.86 35.26 6.57
CA ALA A 227 -10.82 34.47 5.80
C ALA A 227 -11.07 35.04 4.40
N GLY A 228 -11.09 36.37 4.28
CA GLY A 228 -11.17 37.08 3.00
C GLY A 228 -9.97 36.82 2.10
N ASP A 229 -8.75 36.91 2.66
CA ASP A 229 -7.49 36.66 1.95
C ASP A 229 -7.39 35.20 1.41
N TYR A 230 -8.04 34.26 2.08
CA TYR A 230 -8.07 32.83 1.69
C TYR A 230 -9.38 32.40 1.02
N SER A 231 -10.29 33.30 0.68
CA SER A 231 -11.57 32.97 0.08
C SER A 231 -11.44 32.18 -1.24
N SER A 232 -10.44 32.51 -2.07
CA SER A 232 -10.11 31.79 -3.30
C SER A 232 -9.50 30.40 -3.06
N LYS A 233 -9.13 30.10 -1.82
CA LYS A 233 -8.59 28.81 -1.37
C LYS A 233 -9.63 28.00 -0.53
N ASN A 234 -10.92 28.24 -0.75
CA ASN A 234 -12.02 27.56 -0.05
C ASN A 234 -12.01 27.76 1.48
N VAL A 235 -11.58 28.91 1.99
CA VAL A 235 -11.78 29.31 3.38
C VAL A 235 -13.01 30.23 3.45
N VAL A 236 -13.95 29.86 4.33
CA VAL A 236 -15.23 30.55 4.51
C VAL A 236 -15.23 31.23 5.88
N TYR A 237 -15.56 32.51 5.91
CA TYR A 237 -15.76 33.24 7.17
C TYR A 237 -17.01 32.74 7.89
N ALA A 238 -16.91 32.52 9.19
CA ALA A 238 -18.03 32.23 10.08
C ALA A 238 -17.97 33.14 11.31
N ASP A 239 -19.11 33.40 11.95
CA ASP A 239 -19.21 34.37 13.04
C ASP A 239 -19.94 33.79 14.27
N ILE A 240 -19.23 32.94 15.00
CA ILE A 240 -19.71 32.36 16.28
C ILE A 240 -19.88 33.44 17.34
N HIS A 241 -19.09 34.51 17.32
CA HIS A 241 -19.20 35.60 18.27
C HIS A 241 -20.62 36.18 18.29
N SER A 242 -21.28 36.34 17.11
CA SER A 242 -22.58 36.94 16.99
C SER A 242 -23.73 36.14 17.64
N VAL A 243 -23.51 34.85 17.96
CA VAL A 243 -24.58 33.99 18.50
C VAL A 243 -24.40 33.68 20.01
N ILE A 244 -23.27 34.03 20.61
CA ILE A 244 -22.95 33.77 22.03
C ILE A 244 -23.03 35.09 22.83
N ASP A 245 -23.95 35.14 23.77
CA ASP A 245 -24.05 36.21 24.77
C ASP A 245 -23.19 35.82 26.00
N ALA A 246 -22.01 36.41 26.12
CA ALA A 246 -21.07 36.09 27.18
C ALA A 246 -21.67 36.25 28.64
N SER A 247 -22.74 37.04 28.79
CA SER A 247 -23.40 37.22 30.10
C SER A 247 -24.36 36.09 30.47
N LYS A 248 -24.77 35.25 29.48
CA LYS A 248 -25.81 34.22 29.69
C LYS A 248 -25.36 32.82 29.23
N ASP A 249 -24.52 32.75 28.22
CA ASP A 249 -24.24 31.51 27.52
C ASP A 249 -22.92 30.86 27.96
N LEU A 250 -22.15 31.48 28.85
CA LEU A 250 -20.92 30.93 29.39
C LEU A 250 -21.14 30.32 30.77
N ALA A 251 -20.46 29.20 31.07
CA ALA A 251 -20.51 28.49 32.33
C ALA A 251 -19.52 29.06 33.35
N ASP A 252 -18.33 29.41 32.93
CA ASP A 252 -17.22 29.85 33.78
C ASP A 252 -16.62 31.18 33.31
N GLY A 253 -17.28 31.84 32.37
CA GLY A 253 -16.83 33.10 31.77
C GLY A 253 -15.90 32.92 30.57
N VAL A 254 -15.57 31.69 30.18
CA VAL A 254 -14.80 31.35 28.97
C VAL A 254 -15.56 30.33 28.16
N HIS A 255 -15.97 29.22 28.74
CA HIS A 255 -16.54 28.08 28.07
C HIS A 255 -18.07 28.18 27.99
N PRO A 256 -18.70 27.92 26.86
CA PRO A 256 -20.13 27.88 26.72
C PRO A 256 -20.78 26.86 27.68
N ASN A 257 -21.91 27.23 28.27
CA ASN A 257 -22.78 26.28 28.93
C ASN A 257 -23.61 25.49 27.93
N ALA A 258 -24.47 24.56 28.35
CA ALA A 258 -25.27 23.74 27.49
C ALA A 258 -26.11 24.56 26.48
N GLY A 259 -26.67 25.70 26.89
CA GLY A 259 -27.41 26.60 25.99
C GLY A 259 -26.54 27.30 24.96
N GLY A 260 -25.34 27.72 25.37
CA GLY A 260 -24.34 28.30 24.49
C GLY A 260 -23.88 27.30 23.44
N TYR A 261 -23.55 26.07 23.85
CA TYR A 261 -23.16 25.03 22.91
C TYR A 261 -24.30 24.58 21.98
N GLU A 262 -25.56 24.61 22.46
CA GLU A 262 -26.70 24.35 21.58
C GLU A 262 -26.83 25.42 20.48
N LYS A 263 -26.62 26.69 20.82
CA LYS A 263 -26.60 27.79 19.82
C LYS A 263 -25.47 27.61 18.82
N MET A 264 -24.27 27.27 19.27
CA MET A 264 -23.14 26.97 18.39
C MET A 264 -23.43 25.79 17.45
N GLY A 265 -24.01 24.70 17.96
CA GLY A 265 -24.37 23.53 17.15
C GLY A 265 -25.39 23.86 16.08
N LYS A 266 -26.41 24.69 16.41
CA LYS A 266 -27.38 25.21 15.44
C LYS A 266 -26.74 26.11 14.40
N TYR A 267 -25.84 26.99 14.83
CA TYR A 267 -25.11 27.87 13.94
C TYR A 267 -24.27 27.08 12.94
N TRP A 268 -23.48 26.15 13.42
CA TRP A 268 -22.67 25.28 12.55
C TRP A 268 -23.52 24.50 11.57
N PHE A 269 -24.66 23.94 12.01
CA PHE A 269 -25.58 23.23 11.13
C PHE A 269 -26.04 24.12 9.96
N GLU A 270 -26.46 25.35 10.24
CA GLU A 270 -26.94 26.28 9.19
C GLU A 270 -25.79 26.72 8.26
N GLN A 271 -24.54 26.85 8.77
CA GLN A 271 -23.40 27.21 7.94
C GLN A 271 -23.05 26.09 6.94
N ILE A 272 -23.07 24.84 7.38
CA ILE A 272 -22.65 23.71 6.52
C ILE A 272 -23.80 23.13 5.68
N LYS A 273 -25.05 23.32 6.08
CA LYS A 273 -26.23 22.75 5.42
C LYS A 273 -26.30 23.09 3.92
N SER A 274 -26.04 24.33 3.56
CA SER A 274 -26.05 24.78 2.17
C SER A 274 -25.02 24.02 1.30
N TYR A 275 -23.91 23.63 1.88
CA TYR A 275 -22.88 22.83 1.21
C TYR A 275 -23.23 21.35 1.14
N LEU A 276 -24.00 20.83 2.11
CA LEU A 276 -24.50 19.46 2.09
C LEU A 276 -25.69 19.29 1.12
N ASP A 277 -26.44 20.37 0.85
CA ASP A 277 -27.58 20.38 -0.05
C ASP A 277 -27.25 20.80 -1.49
N ASP A 278 -26.10 21.44 -1.74
CA ASP A 278 -25.70 21.98 -3.05
C ASP A 278 -25.09 20.88 -3.94
N PRO A 279 -25.63 20.68 -5.17
CA PRO A 279 -24.97 19.81 -6.16
C PRO A 279 -23.57 20.33 -6.61
N GLY A 280 -23.23 21.59 -6.32
CA GLY A 280 -21.89 22.18 -6.48
C GLY A 280 -21.01 22.12 -5.24
N THR A 281 -21.47 21.53 -4.14
CA THR A 281 -20.60 21.18 -2.99
C THR A 281 -19.45 20.34 -3.52
N PRO A 282 -18.20 20.61 -3.14
CA PRO A 282 -17.11 19.73 -3.56
C PRO A 282 -17.54 18.32 -3.24
N GLN A 283 -17.78 17.54 -4.27
CA GLN A 283 -17.89 16.12 -4.09
C GLN A 283 -16.61 15.69 -3.38
N PRO A 284 -16.66 14.91 -2.30
CA PRO A 284 -15.52 14.18 -1.85
C PRO A 284 -14.88 13.60 -3.09
N SER A 285 -13.56 13.71 -3.24
CA SER A 285 -12.81 13.41 -4.46
C SER A 285 -13.50 12.30 -5.22
N THR A 286 -14.01 12.62 -6.40
CA THR A 286 -14.88 11.76 -7.18
C THR A 286 -14.33 10.36 -7.18
N ASP A 287 -15.09 9.47 -6.57
CA ASP A 287 -14.90 8.05 -6.76
C ASP A 287 -14.89 7.73 -8.24
N PRO A 288 -14.08 6.75 -8.62
CA PRO A 288 -14.19 6.16 -9.94
C PRO A 288 -15.63 5.68 -10.15
N GLU A 289 -16.09 5.81 -11.37
CA GLU A 289 -17.37 5.25 -11.83
C GLU A 289 -17.57 3.81 -11.34
N PRO A 290 -18.82 3.36 -11.14
CA PRO A 290 -19.12 2.04 -10.64
C PRO A 290 -18.52 0.97 -11.58
N GLY A 291 -17.41 0.38 -11.15
CA GLY A 291 -16.62 -0.62 -11.89
C GLY A 291 -15.33 -1.01 -11.21
N SER A 292 -14.76 -0.20 -10.29
CA SER A 292 -13.62 -0.62 -9.47
C SER A 292 -14.13 -1.09 -8.11
N SER A 293 -14.02 -2.35 -7.84
CA SER A 293 -14.19 -2.91 -6.51
C SER A 293 -12.95 -2.56 -5.68
N GLU A 294 -12.95 -1.39 -5.04
CA GLU A 294 -12.00 -1.16 -3.95
C GLU A 294 -12.27 -2.22 -2.88
N LEU A 295 -11.26 -3.05 -2.61
CA LEU A 295 -11.37 -4.08 -1.61
C LEU A 295 -11.34 -3.44 -0.22
N ILE A 296 -12.46 -3.43 0.46
CA ILE A 296 -12.56 -3.01 1.86
C ILE A 296 -12.53 -4.25 2.73
N TYR A 297 -11.47 -4.43 3.49
CA TYR A 297 -11.36 -5.53 4.44
C TYR A 297 -12.42 -5.36 5.54
N GLY A 298 -13.17 -6.43 5.81
CA GLY A 298 -14.30 -6.41 6.72
C GLY A 298 -15.66 -6.13 6.07
N ASP A 299 -15.69 -5.74 4.80
CA ASP A 299 -16.89 -5.57 3.98
C ASP A 299 -17.10 -6.84 3.12
N LEU A 300 -17.86 -7.77 3.63
CA LEU A 300 -18.02 -9.10 3.02
C LEU A 300 -19.16 -9.14 1.99
N ASP A 301 -20.09 -8.20 2.02
CA ASP A 301 -21.19 -8.11 1.05
C ASP A 301 -20.90 -7.16 -0.11
N GLY A 302 -19.81 -6.36 -0.01
CA GLY A 302 -19.33 -5.47 -1.05
C GLY A 302 -20.15 -4.18 -1.17
N ASP A 303 -20.88 -3.81 -0.12
CA ASP A 303 -21.71 -2.58 -0.09
C ASP A 303 -20.89 -1.32 0.31
N LYS A 304 -19.59 -1.49 0.57
CA LYS A 304 -18.60 -0.48 0.99
C LYS A 304 -18.78 0.04 2.42
N VAL A 305 -19.56 -0.63 3.26
CA VAL A 305 -19.78 -0.25 4.65
C VAL A 305 -19.67 -1.48 5.56
N ILE A 306 -18.76 -1.46 6.51
CA ILE A 306 -18.64 -2.57 7.48
C ILE A 306 -19.79 -2.50 8.49
N THR A 307 -20.68 -3.48 8.47
CA THR A 307 -21.92 -3.52 9.25
C THR A 307 -22.09 -4.82 10.04
N GLY A 308 -23.18 -4.92 10.81
CA GLY A 308 -23.56 -6.16 11.46
C GLY A 308 -23.91 -7.30 10.48
N PHE A 309 -24.15 -6.98 9.21
CA PHE A 309 -24.40 -7.96 8.18
C PHE A 309 -23.08 -8.65 7.76
N ASP A 310 -22.00 -7.90 7.63
CA ASP A 310 -20.65 -8.46 7.37
C ASP A 310 -20.20 -9.37 8.48
N LEU A 311 -20.47 -8.98 9.73
CA LEU A 311 -20.21 -9.85 10.88
C LEU A 311 -21.01 -11.15 10.83
N ALA A 312 -22.24 -11.11 10.30
CA ALA A 312 -23.04 -12.31 10.10
C ALA A 312 -22.47 -13.17 8.96
N LEU A 313 -22.06 -12.56 7.84
CA LEU A 313 -21.40 -13.24 6.72
C LEU A 313 -20.04 -13.82 7.15
N MET A 314 -19.26 -13.12 7.97
CA MET A 314 -18.01 -13.63 8.54
C MET A 314 -18.25 -14.90 9.36
N LYS A 315 -19.25 -14.88 10.24
CA LYS A 315 -19.60 -16.07 11.05
C LYS A 315 -20.10 -17.23 10.19
N ASP A 316 -20.94 -16.95 9.19
CA ASP A 316 -21.43 -17.95 8.27
C ASP A 316 -20.29 -18.54 7.43
N GLY A 317 -19.41 -17.69 6.92
CA GLY A 317 -18.23 -18.08 6.15
C GLY A 317 -17.27 -18.99 6.93
N LEU A 318 -17.04 -18.73 8.20
CA LEU A 318 -16.21 -19.55 9.07
C LEU A 318 -16.82 -20.93 9.36
N ILE A 319 -18.13 -21.07 9.26
CA ILE A 319 -18.84 -22.33 9.51
C ILE A 319 -19.07 -23.12 8.23
N ASN A 320 -19.51 -22.45 7.16
CA ASN A 320 -20.02 -23.06 5.93
C ASN A 320 -19.11 -22.83 4.71
N GLY A 321 -18.03 -22.04 4.86
CA GLY A 321 -17.15 -21.62 3.79
C GLY A 321 -17.56 -20.28 3.19
N PHE A 322 -16.56 -19.47 2.83
CA PHE A 322 -16.77 -18.14 2.25
C PHE A 322 -17.10 -18.21 0.76
N ALA A 323 -18.01 -17.36 0.30
CA ALA A 323 -18.18 -17.08 -1.12
C ALA A 323 -16.87 -16.50 -1.70
N SER A 324 -16.59 -16.73 -2.99
CA SER A 324 -15.31 -16.36 -3.62
C SER A 324 -15.00 -14.85 -3.51
N ASN A 325 -16.02 -14.00 -3.63
CA ASN A 325 -15.88 -12.54 -3.48
C ASN A 325 -15.75 -12.07 -2.03
N ALA A 326 -16.15 -12.87 -1.04
CA ALA A 326 -16.09 -12.56 0.37
C ALA A 326 -14.79 -13.04 1.06
N LYS A 327 -14.03 -13.95 0.44
CA LYS A 327 -12.82 -14.52 1.03
C LYS A 327 -11.76 -13.46 1.37
N LYS A 328 -11.45 -12.59 0.41
CA LYS A 328 -10.44 -11.57 0.59
C LYS A 328 -10.87 -10.45 1.56
N PRO A 329 -12.11 -9.92 1.50
CA PRO A 329 -12.59 -9.00 2.52
C PRO A 329 -12.65 -9.58 3.93
N ALA A 330 -12.83 -10.91 4.07
CA ALA A 330 -12.92 -11.58 5.36
C ALA A 330 -11.57 -11.74 6.08
N ASP A 331 -10.46 -11.68 5.35
CA ASP A 331 -9.10 -11.70 5.90
C ASP A 331 -8.71 -10.29 6.35
N VAL A 332 -9.29 -9.84 7.47
CA VAL A 332 -9.15 -8.45 7.93
C VAL A 332 -7.77 -8.14 8.47
N ASP A 333 -7.03 -9.12 8.95
CA ASP A 333 -5.65 -8.95 9.39
C ASP A 333 -4.62 -9.19 8.27
N ARG A 334 -5.10 -9.57 7.09
CA ARG A 334 -4.30 -9.79 5.86
C ARG A 334 -3.19 -10.82 6.04
N ASN A 335 -3.44 -11.84 6.88
CA ASN A 335 -2.51 -12.95 7.06
C ASN A 335 -2.70 -14.07 6.03
N GLY A 336 -3.68 -13.92 5.14
CA GLY A 336 -4.05 -14.86 4.09
C GLY A 336 -4.94 -16.00 4.55
N LYS A 337 -5.48 -15.93 5.78
CA LYS A 337 -6.39 -16.93 6.33
C LYS A 337 -7.70 -16.26 6.76
N ASN A 338 -8.80 -16.94 6.54
CA ASN A 338 -10.08 -16.53 7.09
C ASN A 338 -10.35 -17.35 8.35
N GLU A 339 -10.08 -16.77 9.51
CA GLU A 339 -10.11 -17.50 10.78
C GLU A 339 -10.78 -16.71 11.92
N ILE A 340 -10.86 -17.33 13.09
CA ILE A 340 -11.50 -16.70 14.26
C ILE A 340 -10.83 -15.38 14.66
N ALA A 341 -9.55 -15.21 14.36
CA ALA A 341 -8.81 -13.96 14.63
C ALA A 341 -9.44 -12.79 13.85
N ASP A 342 -9.79 -12.98 12.57
CA ASP A 342 -10.47 -11.98 11.76
C ASP A 342 -11.85 -11.62 12.32
N LEU A 343 -12.62 -12.62 12.70
CA LEU A 343 -13.92 -12.41 13.35
C LEU A 343 -13.77 -11.56 14.63
N ILE A 344 -12.76 -11.84 15.43
CA ILE A 344 -12.49 -11.09 16.67
C ILE A 344 -12.10 -9.65 16.33
N GLN A 345 -11.23 -9.44 15.35
CA GLN A 345 -10.84 -8.09 14.91
C GLN A 345 -12.04 -7.32 14.34
N LEU A 346 -12.84 -7.95 13.49
CA LEU A 346 -14.06 -7.36 12.94
C LEU A 346 -15.05 -6.97 14.05
N GLN A 347 -15.23 -7.83 15.07
CA GLN A 347 -16.06 -7.50 16.25
C GLN A 347 -15.50 -6.33 17.04
N HIS A 348 -14.18 -6.30 17.28
CA HIS A 348 -13.53 -5.20 17.99
C HIS A 348 -13.64 -3.88 17.22
N PHE A 349 -13.50 -3.93 15.90
CA PHE A 349 -13.70 -2.76 15.04
C PHE A 349 -15.13 -2.22 15.13
N MET A 350 -16.11 -3.08 14.98
CA MET A 350 -17.53 -2.69 15.09
C MET A 350 -17.96 -2.21 16.47
N LEU A 351 -17.31 -2.68 17.52
CA LEU A 351 -17.52 -2.21 18.90
C LEU A 351 -16.74 -0.93 19.22
N GLY A 352 -15.95 -0.40 18.26
CA GLY A 352 -15.10 0.76 18.48
C GLY A 352 -13.90 0.51 19.39
N ASN A 353 -13.60 -0.76 19.70
CA ASN A 353 -12.44 -1.13 20.51
C ASN A 353 -11.11 -0.97 19.76
N ILE A 354 -11.14 -1.09 18.43
CA ILE A 354 -10.06 -0.77 17.51
C ILE A 354 -10.61 0.14 16.40
N LYS A 355 -9.78 1.03 15.88
CA LYS A 355 -10.16 1.96 14.80
C LYS A 355 -9.71 1.48 13.42
N GLU A 356 -8.81 0.54 13.39
CA GLU A 356 -8.26 -0.09 12.18
C GLU A 356 -7.91 -1.54 12.50
N PHE A 357 -7.94 -2.40 11.49
CA PHE A 357 -7.53 -3.77 11.66
C PHE A 357 -6.02 -3.85 11.86
N THR A 358 -5.59 -4.68 12.80
CA THR A 358 -4.17 -4.98 12.98
C THR A 358 -3.75 -5.90 11.85
N VAL A 359 -2.97 -5.38 10.91
CA VAL A 359 -2.41 -6.19 9.82
C VAL A 359 -1.33 -7.09 10.39
N ALA A 360 -1.41 -8.37 10.11
CA ALA A 360 -0.38 -9.31 10.49
C ALA A 360 0.95 -8.92 9.83
N GLU A 361 1.97 -8.71 10.63
CA GLU A 361 3.31 -8.50 10.07
C GLU A 361 3.78 -9.80 9.42
N LYS A 362 4.30 -9.70 8.19
CA LYS A 362 4.97 -10.84 7.56
C LYS A 362 6.05 -11.34 8.51
N PRO A 363 6.16 -12.66 8.74
CA PRO A 363 7.18 -13.17 9.63
C PRO A 363 8.55 -12.73 9.16
N VAL A 364 9.33 -12.12 10.04
CA VAL A 364 10.75 -11.82 9.79
C VAL A 364 11.49 -13.14 9.74
N ILE A 365 11.91 -13.52 8.54
CA ILE A 365 12.57 -14.81 8.32
C ILE A 365 14.07 -14.56 8.16
N GLU A 366 14.85 -15.14 9.06
CA GLU A 366 16.30 -15.08 8.98
C GLU A 366 16.81 -15.87 7.77
N LYS A 367 17.56 -15.20 6.89
CA LYS A 367 18.14 -15.84 5.71
C LYS A 367 19.19 -16.87 6.11
N SER A 368 19.10 -18.08 5.57
CA SER A 368 20.05 -19.16 5.77
C SER A 368 20.60 -19.66 4.44
N TYR A 369 21.91 -19.86 4.36
CA TYR A 369 22.63 -20.35 3.17
C TYR A 369 23.26 -21.72 3.39
N ASN A 370 22.70 -22.51 4.30
CA ASN A 370 23.19 -23.86 4.59
C ASN A 370 22.68 -24.87 3.56
N PHE A 371 23.11 -24.71 2.31
CA PHE A 371 22.73 -25.57 1.19
C PHE A 371 23.85 -26.52 0.80
N PRO A 372 23.55 -27.69 0.21
CA PRO A 372 24.56 -28.62 -0.32
C PRO A 372 25.35 -27.96 -1.46
N SER A 373 26.61 -28.41 -1.64
CA SER A 373 27.38 -28.04 -2.85
C SER A 373 26.66 -28.53 -4.12
N VAL A 374 26.91 -27.89 -5.26
CA VAL A 374 26.35 -28.31 -6.55
C VAL A 374 26.61 -29.78 -6.85
N SER A 375 27.81 -30.30 -6.51
CA SER A 375 28.17 -31.70 -6.73
C SER A 375 27.39 -32.69 -5.83
N ALA A 376 26.83 -32.23 -4.72
CA ALA A 376 26.01 -33.05 -3.81
C ALA A 376 24.52 -33.05 -4.15
N LEU A 377 24.06 -32.17 -5.07
CA LEU A 377 22.69 -32.11 -5.50
C LEU A 377 22.31 -33.35 -6.33
N LYS A 378 21.11 -33.85 -6.10
CA LYS A 378 20.55 -34.97 -6.86
C LYS A 378 19.93 -34.43 -8.16
N SER A 379 20.21 -35.13 -9.29
CA SER A 379 19.53 -34.81 -10.54
C SER A 379 18.10 -35.30 -10.53
N SER A 380 17.16 -34.48 -11.02
CA SER A 380 15.77 -34.80 -11.26
C SER A 380 15.26 -34.19 -12.57
N LYS A 381 14.55 -34.98 -13.35
CA LYS A 381 13.83 -34.50 -14.54
C LYS A 381 12.56 -33.74 -14.20
N ASP A 382 12.06 -33.96 -12.98
CA ASP A 382 10.86 -33.29 -12.52
C ASP A 382 11.13 -31.80 -12.31
N ILE A 383 10.16 -30.97 -12.62
CA ILE A 383 10.16 -29.57 -12.28
C ILE A 383 10.11 -29.47 -10.74
N PRO A 384 11.02 -28.72 -10.10
CA PRO A 384 10.99 -28.54 -8.66
C PRO A 384 9.66 -27.98 -8.18
N ASP A 385 9.11 -28.59 -7.15
CA ASP A 385 7.85 -28.18 -6.54
C ASP A 385 8.12 -26.97 -5.62
N PRO A 386 7.49 -25.80 -5.88
CA PRO A 386 7.65 -24.63 -5.04
C PRO A 386 7.13 -24.81 -3.60
N PHE A 387 6.27 -25.80 -3.37
CA PHE A 387 5.65 -26.09 -2.08
C PHE A 387 6.40 -27.16 -1.26
N VAL A 388 7.62 -27.51 -1.65
CA VAL A 388 8.46 -28.47 -0.92
C VAL A 388 9.78 -27.81 -0.56
N PHE A 389 10.09 -27.73 0.74
CA PHE A 389 11.35 -27.22 1.25
C PHE A 389 12.54 -28.12 0.87
N MET A 390 13.74 -27.60 0.95
CA MET A 390 14.97 -28.37 0.65
C MET A 390 15.17 -29.58 1.57
N ASP A 391 14.61 -29.58 2.76
CA ASP A 391 14.61 -30.70 3.70
C ASP A 391 13.53 -31.75 3.42
N GLY A 392 12.63 -31.48 2.46
CA GLY A 392 11.53 -32.35 2.06
C GLY A 392 10.21 -32.11 2.80
N SER A 393 10.16 -31.18 3.76
CA SER A 393 8.90 -30.75 4.39
C SER A 393 8.06 -29.97 3.39
N LYS A 394 6.75 -29.87 3.67
CA LYS A 394 5.78 -29.25 2.75
C LYS A 394 5.34 -27.88 3.25
N VAL A 395 4.95 -27.05 2.31
CA VAL A 395 4.18 -25.85 2.54
C VAL A 395 2.71 -26.27 2.69
N GLU A 396 2.14 -26.07 3.86
CA GLU A 396 0.74 -26.42 4.16
C GLU A 396 -0.12 -25.17 4.40
N THR A 397 0.52 -24.06 4.73
CA THR A 397 -0.15 -22.79 5.04
C THR A 397 0.51 -21.63 4.29
N GLN A 398 -0.17 -20.50 4.22
CA GLN A 398 0.41 -19.28 3.64
C GLN A 398 1.60 -18.76 4.47
N ASP A 399 1.64 -18.98 5.79
CA ASP A 399 2.82 -18.69 6.62
C ASP A 399 4.01 -19.58 6.23
N ASP A 400 3.77 -20.85 5.91
CA ASP A 400 4.83 -21.71 5.38
C ASP A 400 5.33 -21.22 4.03
N TRP A 401 4.42 -20.64 3.21
CA TRP A 401 4.83 -20.04 1.95
C TRP A 401 5.84 -18.90 2.16
N TRP A 402 5.64 -18.01 3.11
CA TRP A 402 6.61 -16.93 3.39
C TRP A 402 7.97 -17.48 3.78
N ARG A 403 8.01 -18.55 4.58
CA ARG A 403 9.24 -19.26 4.93
C ARG A 403 9.87 -19.88 3.69
N ARG A 404 9.08 -20.55 2.87
CA ARG A 404 9.56 -21.17 1.62
C ARG A 404 10.04 -20.12 0.60
N GLN A 405 9.35 -19.01 0.45
CA GLN A 405 9.76 -17.91 -0.40
C GLN A 405 11.14 -17.37 0.02
N SER A 406 11.37 -17.22 1.33
CA SER A 406 12.69 -16.85 1.86
C SER A 406 13.76 -17.89 1.54
N GLU A 407 13.45 -19.18 1.68
CA GLU A 407 14.38 -20.26 1.31
C GLU A 407 14.69 -20.24 -0.20
N ILE A 408 13.69 -20.07 -1.04
CA ILE A 408 13.85 -19.94 -2.50
C ILE A 408 14.74 -18.73 -2.84
N SER A 409 14.52 -17.59 -2.19
CA SER A 409 15.38 -16.41 -2.32
C SER A 409 16.83 -16.74 -2.01
N CYS A 410 17.08 -17.38 -0.85
CA CYS A 410 18.41 -17.82 -0.45
C CYS A 410 19.04 -18.84 -1.44
N MET A 411 18.23 -19.72 -2.03
CA MET A 411 18.72 -20.69 -3.04
C MET A 411 19.22 -19.95 -4.29
N TYR A 412 18.49 -18.96 -4.81
CA TYR A 412 18.93 -18.17 -5.95
C TYR A 412 20.18 -17.35 -5.62
N GLU A 413 20.23 -16.72 -4.45
CA GLU A 413 21.42 -16.01 -3.98
C GLU A 413 22.63 -16.95 -3.91
N TYR A 414 22.45 -18.15 -3.36
CA TYR A 414 23.55 -19.11 -3.17
C TYR A 414 24.03 -19.74 -4.48
N TYR A 415 23.10 -20.19 -5.34
CA TYR A 415 23.45 -20.98 -6.52
C TYR A 415 23.63 -20.14 -7.80
N MET A 416 23.05 -18.93 -7.88
CA MET A 416 23.01 -18.18 -9.15
C MET A 416 23.52 -16.73 -9.06
N TYR A 417 23.18 -15.97 -7.99
CA TYR A 417 23.29 -14.51 -8.07
C TYR A 417 24.18 -13.86 -7.01
N VAL A 418 24.44 -14.49 -5.88
CA VAL A 418 25.04 -13.92 -4.66
C VAL A 418 24.00 -13.15 -3.83
N LYS A 419 24.33 -12.85 -2.58
CA LYS A 419 23.46 -12.13 -1.64
C LYS A 419 23.02 -10.80 -2.20
N TRP A 420 21.72 -10.55 -2.10
CA TRP A 420 21.15 -9.25 -2.46
C TRP A 420 21.76 -8.12 -1.63
N ILE A 421 22.14 -7.04 -2.29
CA ILE A 421 22.65 -5.83 -1.65
C ILE A 421 21.50 -4.84 -1.53
N ASP A 422 20.87 -4.84 -0.36
CA ASP A 422 19.66 -4.05 -0.04
C ASP A 422 19.90 -2.53 0.07
N GLY A 423 21.15 -2.08 0.01
CA GLY A 423 21.52 -0.68 0.11
C GLY A 423 21.66 -0.16 1.54
N TYR A 424 21.53 -0.99 2.56
CA TYR A 424 21.72 -0.55 3.95
C TYR A 424 23.12 0.04 4.20
N ASP A 425 24.16 -0.52 3.55
CA ASP A 425 25.54 -0.02 3.59
C ASP A 425 25.80 1.14 2.62
N ASP A 426 24.85 1.48 1.73
CA ASP A 426 24.98 2.52 0.73
C ASP A 426 24.35 3.83 1.23
N GLU A 427 25.03 4.94 0.96
CA GLU A 427 24.53 6.30 1.10
C GLU A 427 24.34 6.87 -0.31
N THR A 428 23.08 7.02 -0.74
CA THR A 428 22.73 7.47 -2.09
C THR A 428 22.35 8.94 -2.09
N THR A 429 22.97 9.70 -2.98
CA THR A 429 22.62 11.10 -3.28
C THR A 429 22.46 11.29 -4.78
N TYR A 430 21.79 12.37 -5.20
CA TYR A 430 21.52 12.62 -6.61
C TYR A 430 21.74 14.08 -6.99
N SER A 431 21.83 14.29 -8.29
CA SER A 431 21.69 15.62 -8.90
C SER A 431 21.01 15.51 -10.26
N ILE A 432 20.12 16.47 -10.58
CA ILE A 432 19.36 16.49 -11.83
C ILE A 432 19.84 17.67 -12.69
N SER A 433 20.07 17.40 -13.96
CA SER A 433 20.39 18.42 -14.95
C SER A 433 19.69 18.09 -16.28
N GLY A 434 18.68 18.90 -16.63
CA GLY A 434 17.81 18.62 -17.76
C GLY A 434 17.09 17.27 -17.60
N ASN A 435 17.26 16.37 -18.54
CA ASN A 435 16.69 15.03 -18.51
C ASN A 435 17.66 13.95 -17.98
N SER A 436 18.72 14.34 -17.30
CA SER A 436 19.72 13.41 -16.76
C SER A 436 19.79 13.52 -15.25
N MET A 437 19.68 12.38 -14.55
CA MET A 437 19.93 12.25 -13.14
C MET A 437 21.26 11.53 -12.92
N THR A 438 22.16 12.15 -12.17
CA THR A 438 23.40 11.51 -11.70
C THR A 438 23.14 10.96 -10.31
N ILE A 439 23.33 9.67 -10.14
CA ILE A 439 23.22 8.94 -8.87
C ILE A 439 24.65 8.77 -8.32
N ASN A 440 24.89 9.25 -7.11
CA ASN A 440 26.16 9.10 -6.42
C ASN A 440 25.95 8.19 -5.22
N VAL A 441 26.76 7.15 -5.12
CA VAL A 441 26.67 6.16 -4.05
C VAL A 441 27.99 6.09 -3.30
N LYS A 442 27.91 6.16 -1.98
CA LYS A 442 29.04 5.95 -1.07
C LYS A 442 28.76 4.73 -0.21
N ARG A 443 29.61 3.73 -0.29
CA ARG A 443 29.55 2.57 0.61
C ARG A 443 30.08 2.97 1.99
N LYS A 444 29.20 2.97 3.00
CA LYS A 444 29.48 3.47 4.36
C LYS A 444 30.63 2.72 5.03
N SER A 445 30.64 1.39 4.92
CA SER A 445 31.65 0.51 5.56
C SER A 445 33.07 0.71 5.01
N THR A 446 33.21 1.09 3.74
CA THR A 446 34.53 1.24 3.08
C THR A 446 34.91 2.66 2.75
N GLY A 447 33.94 3.58 2.77
CA GLY A 447 34.12 4.97 2.31
C GLY A 447 34.30 5.13 0.80
N LYS A 448 34.28 4.04 0.01
CA LYS A 448 34.37 4.09 -1.45
C LYS A 448 33.16 4.78 -2.05
N THR A 449 33.38 5.52 -3.14
CA THR A 449 32.33 6.22 -3.87
C THR A 449 32.32 5.81 -5.34
N ALA A 450 31.12 5.81 -5.93
CA ALA A 450 30.94 5.62 -7.37
C ALA A 450 29.70 6.40 -7.82
N SER A 451 29.59 6.65 -9.12
CA SER A 451 28.44 7.35 -9.69
C SER A 451 28.04 6.79 -11.04
N PHE A 452 26.78 6.94 -11.38
CA PHE A 452 26.25 6.61 -12.70
C PHE A 452 25.10 7.56 -13.07
N LYS A 453 24.66 7.50 -14.33
CA LYS A 453 23.62 8.40 -14.85
C LYS A 453 22.40 7.61 -15.30
N ALA A 454 21.24 8.21 -15.08
CA ALA A 454 19.97 7.76 -15.63
C ALA A 454 19.35 8.88 -16.49
N VAL A 455 18.59 8.48 -17.51
CA VAL A 455 17.83 9.37 -18.39
C VAL A 455 16.39 9.40 -17.95
N ILE A 456 15.82 10.60 -17.84
CA ILE A 456 14.47 10.86 -17.35
C ILE A 456 13.60 11.31 -18.52
N ASN A 457 12.49 10.64 -18.73
CA ASN A 457 11.45 11.03 -19.67
C ASN A 457 10.13 11.21 -18.90
N LEU A 458 9.73 12.47 -18.70
CA LEU A 458 8.51 12.81 -17.95
C LEU A 458 7.29 12.89 -18.86
N PRO A 459 6.10 12.55 -18.37
CA PRO A 459 4.87 12.77 -19.08
C PRO A 459 4.57 14.28 -19.17
N LYS A 460 3.94 14.73 -20.25
CA LYS A 460 3.47 16.12 -20.39
C LYS A 460 2.36 16.46 -19.37
N THR A 461 1.62 15.47 -18.94
CA THR A 461 0.53 15.60 -17.99
C THR A 461 0.58 14.43 -17.03
N VAL A 462 0.66 14.71 -15.76
CA VAL A 462 0.49 13.71 -14.69
C VAL A 462 -1.00 13.52 -14.48
N ARG A 463 -1.46 12.27 -14.44
CA ARG A 463 -2.88 11.89 -14.35
C ARG A 463 -3.21 11.14 -13.08
N HIS A 464 -2.20 10.71 -12.34
CA HIS A 464 -2.32 9.88 -11.16
C HIS A 464 -2.14 10.72 -9.89
N GLU A 465 -2.84 10.36 -8.86
CA GLU A 465 -2.69 10.95 -7.55
C GLU A 465 -1.29 10.64 -6.98
N GLY A 466 -0.73 11.59 -6.26
CA GLY A 466 0.62 11.43 -5.66
C GLY A 466 1.79 11.58 -6.62
N GLY A 467 1.56 11.84 -7.93
CA GLY A 467 2.62 12.00 -8.93
C GLY A 467 2.55 10.96 -10.05
N ALA A 468 3.41 11.08 -11.04
CA ALA A 468 3.47 10.12 -12.14
C ALA A 468 3.99 8.77 -11.65
N PRO A 469 3.31 7.62 -11.94
CA PRO A 469 3.93 6.31 -11.79
C PRO A 469 5.20 6.23 -12.62
N VAL A 470 6.17 5.42 -12.20
CA VAL A 470 7.46 5.37 -12.86
C VAL A 470 7.79 3.99 -13.42
N ILE A 471 8.16 3.94 -14.70
CA ILE A 471 8.74 2.75 -15.32
C ILE A 471 10.26 2.88 -15.27
N LEU A 472 10.89 1.97 -14.55
CA LEU A 472 12.34 1.86 -14.38
C LEU A 472 12.86 0.84 -15.39
N GLY A 473 13.57 1.32 -16.41
CA GLY A 473 14.08 0.50 -17.51
C GLY A 473 15.58 0.28 -17.44
N MET A 474 15.99 -0.97 -17.63
CA MET A 474 17.40 -1.29 -17.87
C MET A 474 17.66 -1.20 -19.37
N HIS A 475 18.56 -0.30 -19.76
CA HIS A 475 18.93 -0.07 -21.17
C HIS A 475 17.72 0.39 -22.02
N LYS A 476 17.76 0.14 -23.33
CA LYS A 476 16.74 0.54 -24.33
C LYS A 476 15.72 -0.58 -24.58
N GLY A 477 14.72 -0.30 -25.40
CA GLY A 477 13.75 -1.31 -25.86
C GLY A 477 12.35 -1.18 -25.26
N ILE A 478 12.05 -0.04 -24.63
CA ILE A 478 10.73 0.29 -24.09
C ILE A 478 10.08 1.33 -25.00
N SER A 479 8.79 1.22 -25.28
CA SER A 479 8.02 2.26 -25.99
C SER A 479 7.75 3.46 -25.05
N GLU A 480 8.79 4.30 -24.83
CA GLU A 480 8.77 5.43 -23.90
C GLU A 480 7.69 6.46 -24.26
N SER A 481 7.49 6.72 -25.56
CA SER A 481 6.47 7.67 -26.02
C SER A 481 5.05 7.20 -25.68
N THR A 482 4.80 5.90 -25.72
CA THR A 482 3.52 5.31 -25.31
C THR A 482 3.33 5.50 -23.82
N ALA A 483 4.31 5.14 -22.98
CA ALA A 483 4.25 5.27 -21.52
C ALA A 483 4.02 6.73 -21.09
N THR A 484 4.81 7.67 -21.63
CA THR A 484 4.66 9.09 -21.26
C THR A 484 3.34 9.70 -21.73
N SER A 485 2.79 9.22 -22.85
CA SER A 485 1.45 9.64 -23.32
C SER A 485 0.32 9.18 -22.37
N LYS A 486 0.54 8.14 -21.59
CA LYS A 486 -0.41 7.61 -20.57
C LYS A 486 -0.23 8.26 -19.22
N GLY A 487 0.75 9.14 -19.03
CA GLY A 487 0.99 9.83 -17.76
C GLY A 487 2.07 9.20 -16.89
N TYR A 488 2.81 8.22 -17.40
CA TYR A 488 3.92 7.55 -16.71
C TYR A 488 5.25 8.24 -16.96
N ALA A 489 6.06 8.38 -15.94
CA ALA A 489 7.48 8.71 -16.12
C ALA A 489 8.26 7.46 -16.55
N VAL A 490 9.31 7.65 -17.33
CA VAL A 490 10.24 6.57 -17.68
C VAL A 490 11.65 7.00 -17.30
N ILE A 491 12.31 6.21 -16.48
CA ILE A 491 13.71 6.40 -16.11
C ILE A 491 14.51 5.19 -16.60
N THR A 492 15.50 5.44 -17.44
CA THR A 492 16.36 4.39 -17.99
C THR A 492 17.83 4.68 -17.71
N TYR A 493 18.64 3.65 -17.60
CA TYR A 493 20.10 3.80 -17.54
C TYR A 493 20.78 2.74 -18.39
N ASP A 494 22.01 3.04 -18.82
CA ASP A 494 22.83 2.13 -19.62
C ASP A 494 23.58 1.16 -18.70
N SER A 495 22.97 0.00 -18.45
CA SER A 495 23.51 -1.00 -17.55
C SER A 495 24.81 -1.63 -18.06
N ASP A 496 24.94 -1.91 -19.34
CA ASP A 496 26.14 -2.53 -19.93
C ASP A 496 27.36 -1.62 -19.85
N GLY A 497 27.20 -0.34 -20.21
CA GLY A 497 28.30 0.61 -20.21
C GLY A 497 28.76 1.06 -18.82
N MET A 498 27.97 0.76 -17.78
CA MET A 498 28.14 1.33 -16.45
C MET A 498 28.54 0.32 -15.39
N PHE A 499 28.23 -0.97 -15.55
CA PHE A 499 28.32 -1.96 -14.47
C PHE A 499 29.14 -3.18 -14.80
N SER A 500 29.34 -3.51 -16.07
CA SER A 500 30.05 -4.70 -16.48
C SER A 500 30.67 -4.57 -17.85
N ALA A 501 31.76 -5.25 -18.06
CA ALA A 501 32.11 -5.70 -19.39
C ALA A 501 31.49 -7.09 -19.57
N PRO A 502 30.63 -7.31 -20.58
CA PRO A 502 30.18 -8.65 -20.91
C PRO A 502 31.41 -9.48 -21.24
N GLY A 503 31.72 -10.40 -20.34
CA GLY A 503 32.96 -11.15 -20.42
C GLY A 503 32.85 -12.49 -19.73
N THR A 504 33.95 -13.05 -19.37
CA THR A 504 34.00 -14.32 -18.71
C THR A 504 33.90 -14.12 -17.20
N ALA A 505 32.94 -14.74 -16.53
CA ALA A 505 32.79 -14.70 -15.06
C ALA A 505 34.05 -15.16 -14.32
N ALA A 506 34.94 -15.85 -14.98
CA ALA A 506 36.22 -16.30 -14.41
C ALA A 506 37.29 -15.21 -14.35
N ASP A 507 37.07 -14.07 -14.99
CA ASP A 507 38.07 -12.99 -15.07
C ASP A 507 37.59 -11.74 -14.33
N ASN A 508 38.06 -11.57 -13.09
CA ASN A 508 37.75 -10.42 -12.22
C ASN A 508 38.09 -9.06 -12.84
N ASN A 509 38.98 -9.03 -13.83
CA ASN A 509 39.35 -7.77 -14.49
C ASN A 509 38.29 -7.26 -15.45
N GLN A 510 37.27 -8.04 -15.76
CA GLN A 510 36.17 -7.67 -16.62
C GLN A 510 34.96 -7.08 -15.88
N HIS A 511 34.86 -7.24 -14.58
CA HIS A 511 33.83 -6.65 -13.75
C HIS A 511 34.23 -5.21 -13.37
N THR A 512 33.67 -4.24 -14.07
CA THR A 512 33.99 -2.82 -13.96
C THR A 512 32.75 -1.96 -13.71
N GLY A 513 32.92 -0.66 -13.56
CA GLY A 513 31.82 0.27 -13.38
C GLY A 513 31.48 0.56 -11.93
N ALA A 514 30.35 1.22 -11.71
CA ALA A 514 29.97 1.76 -10.41
C ALA A 514 29.79 0.66 -9.36
N PHE A 515 29.07 -0.40 -9.67
CA PHE A 515 28.84 -1.50 -8.76
C PHE A 515 30.14 -2.14 -8.29
N TYR A 516 30.99 -2.59 -9.22
CA TYR A 516 32.21 -3.31 -8.88
C TYR A 516 33.31 -2.42 -8.28
N THR A 517 33.20 -1.09 -8.42
CA THR A 517 34.03 -0.14 -7.66
C THR A 517 33.71 -0.22 -6.16
N LEU A 518 32.43 -0.35 -5.82
CA LEU A 518 31.95 -0.42 -4.44
C LEU A 518 32.03 -1.85 -3.87
N TYR A 519 31.69 -2.83 -4.69
CA TYR A 519 31.59 -4.26 -4.37
C TYR A 519 32.48 -5.09 -5.32
N PRO A 520 33.79 -5.09 -5.13
CA PRO A 520 34.72 -5.76 -6.05
C PRO A 520 34.44 -7.25 -6.18
N TYR A 521 34.47 -7.76 -7.39
CA TYR A 521 34.38 -9.18 -7.65
C TYR A 521 35.58 -9.92 -7.03
N GLY A 522 35.32 -10.94 -6.25
CA GLY A 522 36.32 -11.62 -5.44
C GLY A 522 36.45 -13.12 -5.73
N ARG A 523 37.09 -13.85 -4.80
CA ARG A 523 37.28 -15.29 -4.90
C ARG A 523 36.24 -16.10 -4.15
N ASN A 524 35.65 -15.51 -3.12
CA ASN A 524 34.60 -16.15 -2.33
C ASN A 524 33.27 -16.04 -3.08
N TRP A 525 32.39 -17.02 -2.89
CA TRP A 525 31.12 -17.05 -3.61
C TRP A 525 30.24 -15.81 -3.37
N ASP A 526 30.31 -15.25 -2.17
CA ASP A 526 29.56 -14.08 -1.76
C ASP A 526 30.17 -12.74 -2.25
N GLU A 527 31.32 -12.82 -2.91
CA GLU A 527 31.99 -11.72 -3.60
C GLU A 527 31.86 -11.84 -5.13
N GLN A 528 31.25 -12.91 -5.64
CA GLN A 528 31.16 -13.23 -7.09
C GLN A 528 29.81 -12.77 -7.67
N THR A 529 29.40 -11.54 -7.37
CA THR A 529 28.14 -11.00 -7.87
C THR A 529 28.17 -10.89 -9.40
N GLY A 530 27.23 -11.55 -10.06
CA GLY A 530 27.07 -11.47 -11.51
C GLY A 530 26.35 -10.19 -11.97
N ASP A 531 26.43 -9.90 -13.26
CA ASP A 531 25.92 -8.65 -13.84
C ASP A 531 24.40 -8.47 -13.67
N LEU A 532 23.61 -9.55 -13.69
CA LEU A 532 22.16 -9.43 -13.50
C LEU A 532 21.80 -8.81 -12.14
N MET A 533 22.54 -9.20 -11.10
CA MET A 533 22.38 -8.63 -9.77
C MET A 533 22.94 -7.20 -9.69
N ALA A 534 24.09 -6.95 -10.34
CA ALA A 534 24.68 -5.62 -10.37
C ALA A 534 23.79 -4.60 -11.11
N TRP A 535 23.16 -5.01 -12.21
CA TRP A 535 22.18 -4.18 -12.92
C TRP A 535 20.93 -3.93 -12.07
N SER A 536 20.45 -4.93 -11.35
CA SER A 536 19.33 -4.79 -10.43
C SER A 536 19.64 -3.80 -9.30
N TRP A 537 20.87 -3.82 -8.75
CA TRP A 537 21.32 -2.83 -7.79
C TRP A 537 21.25 -1.39 -8.35
N GLY A 538 21.54 -1.20 -9.64
CA GLY A 538 21.42 0.12 -10.28
C GLY A 538 19.98 0.67 -10.22
N ILE A 539 18.96 -0.14 -10.49
CA ILE A 539 17.55 0.22 -10.33
C ILE A 539 17.24 0.56 -8.85
N SER A 540 17.73 -0.26 -7.93
CA SER A 540 17.55 -0.06 -6.50
C SER A 540 18.12 1.29 -6.04
N ARG A 541 19.29 1.71 -6.56
CA ARG A 541 19.89 3.03 -6.26
C ARG A 541 19.14 4.19 -6.94
N ILE A 542 18.51 3.96 -8.08
CA ILE A 542 17.60 4.97 -8.68
C ILE A 542 16.37 5.17 -7.77
N LEU A 543 15.80 4.10 -7.23
CA LEU A 543 14.72 4.20 -6.25
C LEU A 543 15.15 4.95 -4.99
N ASP A 544 16.35 4.68 -4.46
CA ASP A 544 16.88 5.45 -3.31
C ASP A 544 16.96 6.95 -3.62
N ALA A 545 17.43 7.32 -4.82
CA ALA A 545 17.49 8.71 -5.23
C ALA A 545 16.08 9.35 -5.31
N LEU A 546 15.10 8.59 -5.79
CA LEU A 546 13.70 9.02 -5.82
C LEU A 546 13.18 9.26 -4.40
N TYR A 547 13.37 8.33 -3.49
CA TYR A 547 12.97 8.48 -2.08
C TYR A 547 13.76 9.58 -1.34
N ALA A 548 15.01 9.82 -1.74
CA ALA A 548 15.82 10.90 -1.16
C ALA A 548 15.38 12.32 -1.56
N GLY A 549 14.38 12.46 -2.44
CA GLY A 549 13.80 13.75 -2.83
C GLY A 549 13.63 13.97 -4.33
N ALA A 550 14.30 13.19 -5.20
CA ALA A 550 14.15 13.34 -6.65
C ALA A 550 12.71 13.13 -7.12
N ALA A 551 11.94 12.24 -6.45
CA ALA A 551 10.55 12.01 -6.77
C ALA A 551 9.69 13.28 -6.62
N LYS A 552 9.87 14.03 -5.53
CA LYS A 552 9.20 15.33 -5.32
C LYS A 552 9.58 16.35 -6.38
N GLU A 553 10.88 16.45 -6.71
CA GLU A 553 11.39 17.38 -7.72
C GLU A 553 10.84 17.09 -9.12
N LEU A 554 10.64 15.81 -9.44
CA LEU A 554 10.18 15.33 -10.75
C LEU A 554 8.66 15.09 -10.82
N ASN A 555 7.94 15.28 -9.73
CA ASN A 555 6.52 14.92 -9.59
C ASN A 555 6.25 13.45 -9.96
N ILE A 556 7.03 12.53 -9.37
CA ILE A 556 6.95 11.08 -9.54
C ILE A 556 6.46 10.44 -8.24
N ASN A 557 5.64 9.39 -8.35
CA ASN A 557 5.28 8.52 -7.22
C ASN A 557 6.20 7.27 -7.23
N PRO A 558 7.21 7.17 -6.35
CA PRO A 558 8.14 6.03 -6.32
C PRO A 558 7.49 4.74 -5.80
N ASP A 559 6.41 4.83 -5.00
CA ASP A 559 5.66 3.66 -4.53
C ASP A 559 4.86 2.99 -5.65
N SER A 560 4.68 3.69 -6.77
CA SER A 560 4.04 3.20 -7.99
C SER A 560 5.08 2.91 -9.07
N SER A 561 6.06 2.05 -8.75
CA SER A 561 7.18 1.72 -9.62
C SER A 561 6.98 0.41 -10.39
N ILE A 562 7.39 0.40 -11.65
CA ILE A 562 7.42 -0.77 -12.52
C ILE A 562 8.87 -0.98 -12.98
N VAL A 563 9.44 -2.17 -12.78
CA VAL A 563 10.73 -2.51 -13.37
C VAL A 563 10.53 -3.31 -14.64
N THR A 564 11.26 -2.96 -15.70
CA THR A 564 11.21 -3.69 -16.99
C THR A 564 12.55 -3.71 -17.70
N GLY A 565 12.69 -4.62 -18.64
CA GLY A 565 13.82 -4.77 -19.53
C GLY A 565 13.56 -5.88 -20.52
N VAL A 566 14.37 -5.93 -21.60
CA VAL A 566 14.21 -6.88 -22.70
C VAL A 566 15.39 -7.83 -22.73
N SER A 567 15.17 -9.12 -23.03
CA SER A 567 16.26 -10.10 -23.19
C SER A 567 17.07 -10.26 -21.90
N ARG A 568 18.40 -10.07 -21.94
CA ARG A 568 19.26 -10.07 -20.75
C ARG A 568 18.83 -9.06 -19.70
N TYR A 569 18.31 -7.91 -20.12
CA TYR A 569 17.74 -6.92 -19.20
C TYR A 569 16.38 -7.34 -18.66
N GLY A 570 15.65 -8.19 -19.40
CA GLY A 570 14.45 -8.89 -18.87
C GLY A 570 14.80 -9.91 -17.80
N LYS A 571 15.93 -10.63 -17.97
CA LYS A 571 16.48 -11.50 -16.90
C LYS A 571 16.80 -10.67 -15.65
N ALA A 572 17.50 -9.53 -15.82
CA ALA A 572 17.81 -8.65 -14.70
C ALA A 572 16.57 -7.99 -14.09
N ALA A 573 15.56 -7.64 -14.89
CA ALA A 573 14.28 -7.15 -14.39
C ALA A 573 13.58 -8.20 -13.50
N SER A 574 13.62 -9.50 -13.90
CA SER A 574 13.10 -10.60 -13.08
C SER A 574 13.87 -10.71 -11.75
N VAL A 575 15.20 -10.57 -11.78
CA VAL A 575 16.03 -10.55 -10.55
C VAL A 575 15.69 -9.34 -9.69
N CYS A 576 15.61 -8.15 -10.28
CA CYS A 576 15.25 -6.93 -9.55
C CYS A 576 13.88 -7.04 -8.88
N GLY A 577 12.87 -7.49 -9.62
CA GLY A 577 11.54 -7.73 -9.06
C GLY A 577 11.51 -8.80 -7.97
N ALA A 578 12.35 -9.84 -8.09
CA ALA A 578 12.44 -10.90 -7.09
C ALA A 578 13.05 -10.41 -5.75
N PHE A 579 14.02 -9.50 -5.80
CA PHE A 579 14.83 -9.15 -4.63
C PHE A 579 14.55 -7.74 -4.07
N ASP A 580 14.20 -6.74 -4.89
CA ASP A 580 13.82 -5.42 -4.40
C ASP A 580 12.30 -5.36 -4.18
N THR A 581 11.89 -5.58 -2.94
CA THR A 581 10.47 -5.63 -2.55
C THR A 581 9.75 -4.29 -2.65
N ARG A 582 10.44 -3.18 -2.88
CA ARG A 582 9.86 -1.85 -3.11
C ARG A 582 9.28 -1.69 -4.51
N ILE A 583 9.66 -2.55 -5.45
CA ILE A 583 9.11 -2.57 -6.81
C ILE A 583 7.66 -3.03 -6.76
N LYS A 584 6.74 -2.16 -7.15
CA LYS A 584 5.30 -2.44 -7.14
C LYS A 584 4.92 -3.47 -8.20
N MET A 585 5.49 -3.38 -9.40
CA MET A 585 5.26 -4.37 -10.46
C MET A 585 6.56 -4.75 -11.17
N CYS A 586 6.79 -6.05 -11.34
CA CYS A 586 7.85 -6.59 -12.17
C CYS A 586 7.30 -6.92 -13.55
N ALA A 587 7.89 -6.36 -14.64
CA ALA A 587 7.42 -6.55 -16.00
C ALA A 587 8.56 -6.98 -16.97
N PRO A 588 9.14 -8.18 -16.82
CA PRO A 588 10.22 -8.66 -17.64
C PRO A 588 9.73 -9.03 -19.04
N SER A 589 10.48 -8.65 -20.08
CA SER A 589 10.15 -8.94 -21.47
C SER A 589 11.18 -9.86 -22.12
N CYS A 590 10.71 -10.88 -22.84
CA CYS A 590 11.52 -11.80 -23.65
C CYS A 590 12.75 -12.31 -22.88
N SER A 591 12.56 -12.66 -21.60
CA SER A 591 13.66 -12.88 -20.66
C SER A 591 14.42 -14.21 -20.86
N GLY A 592 13.85 -15.19 -21.57
CA GLY A 592 14.50 -16.46 -21.88
C GLY A 592 14.96 -17.27 -20.66
N ALA A 593 15.89 -18.19 -20.88
CA ALA A 593 16.54 -18.96 -19.82
C ALA A 593 17.42 -18.04 -18.96
N GLY A 594 17.43 -18.26 -17.63
CA GLY A 594 18.03 -17.30 -16.68
C GLY A 594 17.14 -16.11 -16.35
N GLY A 595 16.04 -15.91 -17.12
CA GLY A 595 14.89 -15.08 -16.77
C GLY A 595 13.73 -15.94 -16.31
N LEU A 596 12.59 -15.91 -17.02
CA LEU A 596 11.39 -16.67 -16.61
C LEU A 596 11.09 -17.90 -17.49
N ALA A 597 11.95 -18.25 -18.46
CA ALA A 597 11.79 -19.50 -19.19
C ALA A 597 12.38 -20.68 -18.39
N LEU A 598 11.60 -21.75 -18.21
CA LEU A 598 12.05 -22.96 -17.50
C LEU A 598 13.29 -23.57 -18.16
N TYR A 599 14.27 -23.92 -17.37
CA TYR A 599 15.45 -24.66 -17.83
C TYR A 599 15.10 -26.06 -18.33
N ARG A 600 14.10 -26.72 -17.73
CA ARG A 600 13.72 -28.11 -18.01
C ARG A 600 12.74 -28.25 -19.17
N TYR A 601 12.30 -27.14 -19.80
CA TYR A 601 11.38 -27.20 -20.94
C TYR A 601 12.02 -26.65 -22.22
N SER A 602 11.99 -27.45 -23.27
CA SER A 602 12.43 -27.04 -24.61
C SER A 602 11.27 -27.07 -25.60
N SER A 603 11.13 -26.01 -26.38
CA SER A 603 10.20 -25.93 -27.49
C SER A 603 10.83 -26.37 -28.85
N VAL A 604 12.11 -26.67 -28.88
CA VAL A 604 12.80 -27.05 -30.10
C VAL A 604 12.12 -28.23 -30.80
N GLY A 605 11.78 -28.05 -32.08
CA GLY A 605 11.07 -29.03 -32.88
C GLY A 605 9.56 -29.07 -32.70
N LYS A 606 8.99 -28.36 -31.72
CA LYS A 606 7.53 -28.24 -31.52
C LYS A 606 6.95 -27.25 -32.53
N THR A 607 5.69 -27.42 -32.88
CA THR A 607 5.00 -26.60 -33.89
C THR A 607 3.75 -25.99 -33.25
N TYR A 608 3.52 -24.71 -33.53
CA TYR A 608 2.42 -23.91 -32.96
C TYR A 608 1.65 -23.17 -34.07
N ASP A 609 0.38 -22.91 -33.83
CA ASP A 609 -0.50 -22.10 -34.68
C ASP A 609 -0.66 -20.69 -34.08
N PHE A 610 -0.09 -19.70 -34.74
CA PHE A 610 -0.17 -18.29 -34.38
C PHE A 610 -1.12 -17.48 -35.26
N SER A 611 -1.98 -18.14 -36.03
CA SER A 611 -2.93 -17.47 -36.94
C SER A 611 -3.90 -16.54 -36.20
N SER A 612 -4.26 -16.84 -34.91
CA SER A 612 -5.08 -15.98 -34.05
C SER A 612 -4.40 -14.64 -33.72
N LYS A 613 -3.08 -14.58 -33.82
CA LYS A 613 -2.27 -13.36 -33.65
C LYS A 613 -1.85 -12.77 -35.02
N GLY A 614 -2.42 -13.25 -36.16
CA GLY A 614 -2.05 -12.85 -37.49
C GLY A 614 -0.68 -13.39 -37.98
N GLY A 615 -0.17 -14.44 -37.30
CA GLY A 615 1.07 -15.12 -37.60
C GLY A 615 0.90 -16.41 -38.41
N SER A 616 1.96 -17.22 -38.46
CA SER A 616 1.98 -18.52 -39.14
C SER A 616 1.07 -19.53 -38.45
N SER A 617 0.29 -20.30 -39.21
CA SER A 617 -0.52 -21.42 -38.71
C SER A 617 0.30 -22.69 -38.43
N ASN A 618 1.57 -22.71 -38.73
CA ASN A 618 2.46 -23.87 -38.59
C ASN A 618 3.90 -23.43 -38.31
N TYR A 619 4.09 -22.66 -37.27
CA TYR A 619 5.40 -22.14 -36.87
C TYR A 619 6.16 -23.18 -36.06
N ARG A 620 7.35 -23.58 -36.53
CA ARG A 620 8.20 -24.56 -35.88
C ARG A 620 9.37 -23.90 -35.19
N TYR A 621 9.48 -24.09 -33.87
CA TYR A 621 10.62 -23.61 -33.08
C TYR A 621 11.89 -24.35 -33.49
N SER A 622 12.95 -23.61 -33.77
CA SER A 622 14.24 -24.12 -34.25
C SER A 622 15.31 -24.18 -33.20
N GLU A 623 15.24 -23.32 -32.18
CA GLU A 623 16.24 -23.18 -31.12
C GLU A 623 15.63 -22.75 -29.79
N ASN A 624 16.41 -22.86 -28.74
CA ASN A 624 16.19 -22.24 -27.42
C ASN A 624 17.56 -21.98 -26.78
N GLU A 625 17.59 -21.13 -25.77
CA GLU A 625 18.78 -20.78 -25.01
C GLU A 625 19.13 -21.93 -24.02
N PRO A 626 20.17 -22.76 -24.31
CA PRO A 626 20.52 -23.87 -23.43
C PRO A 626 21.40 -23.42 -22.27
N LEU A 627 21.51 -24.23 -21.20
CA LEU A 627 22.42 -23.97 -20.08
C LEU A 627 23.85 -23.67 -20.53
N GLY A 628 24.34 -24.40 -21.53
CA GLY A 628 25.70 -24.22 -22.06
C GLY A 628 25.98 -22.85 -22.66
N SER A 629 24.97 -22.17 -23.25
CA SER A 629 25.15 -20.79 -23.72
C SER A 629 25.27 -19.80 -22.58
N LEU A 630 24.47 -19.96 -21.54
CA LEU A 630 24.53 -19.12 -20.32
C LEU A 630 25.86 -19.30 -19.54
N GLN A 631 26.54 -20.44 -19.74
CA GLN A 631 27.84 -20.74 -19.12
C GLN A 631 29.01 -20.45 -20.10
N ALA A 632 28.73 -19.97 -21.30
CA ALA A 632 29.73 -19.67 -22.31
C ALA A 632 30.23 -18.22 -22.20
N SER A 633 31.31 -17.95 -22.94
CA SER A 633 31.89 -16.63 -23.06
C SER A 633 30.85 -15.59 -23.54
N GLY A 634 30.74 -14.51 -22.77
CA GLY A 634 29.80 -13.42 -23.04
C GLY A 634 28.55 -13.43 -22.14
N GLU A 635 28.15 -14.57 -21.58
CA GLU A 635 26.96 -14.70 -20.75
C GLU A 635 27.26 -15.19 -19.34
N GLN A 636 28.36 -15.93 -19.17
CA GLN A 636 28.76 -16.47 -17.87
C GLN A 636 28.94 -15.38 -16.77
N GLY A 637 29.28 -14.15 -17.13
CA GLY A 637 29.42 -13.01 -16.24
C GLY A 637 28.12 -12.55 -15.60
N TRP A 638 26.96 -12.99 -16.12
CA TRP A 638 25.66 -12.65 -15.56
C TRP A 638 25.35 -13.31 -14.22
N PHE A 639 26.02 -14.44 -13.96
CA PHE A 639 25.78 -15.32 -12.80
C PHE A 639 27.01 -15.39 -11.91
N ASN A 640 26.85 -15.97 -10.71
CA ASN A 640 27.96 -16.25 -9.81
C ASN A 640 28.78 -17.48 -10.24
N GLY A 641 29.91 -17.72 -9.58
CA GLY A 641 30.80 -18.85 -9.90
C GLY A 641 30.17 -20.23 -9.69
N ARG A 642 29.22 -20.40 -8.76
CA ARG A 642 28.54 -21.68 -8.53
C ARG A 642 27.62 -22.08 -9.66
N PHE A 643 27.02 -21.14 -10.36
CA PHE A 643 26.21 -21.42 -11.54
C PHE A 643 27.04 -22.16 -12.59
N MET A 644 28.33 -21.89 -12.68
CA MET A 644 29.25 -22.57 -13.61
C MET A 644 29.56 -24.01 -13.23
N GLU A 645 29.25 -24.44 -12.00
CA GLU A 645 29.47 -25.82 -11.54
C GLU A 645 28.38 -26.79 -12.01
N PHE A 646 27.19 -26.31 -12.38
CA PHE A 646 26.10 -27.15 -12.87
C PHE A 646 26.48 -27.79 -14.23
N ARG A 647 26.24 -29.09 -14.35
CA ARG A 647 26.55 -29.86 -15.57
C ARG A 647 25.36 -30.09 -16.48
N ASN A 648 24.18 -30.07 -15.90
CA ASN A 648 22.91 -30.18 -16.62
C ASN A 648 21.78 -29.53 -15.81
N VAL A 649 20.66 -29.25 -16.46
CA VAL A 649 19.51 -28.58 -15.86
C VAL A 649 18.82 -29.42 -14.78
N GLU A 650 18.99 -30.75 -14.83
CA GLU A 650 18.38 -31.67 -13.86
C GLU A 650 18.98 -31.55 -12.45
N GLN A 651 20.17 -30.93 -12.33
CA GLN A 651 20.83 -30.69 -11.04
C GLN A 651 20.28 -29.47 -10.30
N PHE A 652 19.59 -28.54 -10.98
CA PHE A 652 19.04 -27.36 -10.31
C PHE A 652 18.00 -27.74 -9.26
N PRO A 653 18.14 -27.29 -8.00
CA PRO A 653 17.12 -27.51 -6.97
C PRO A 653 15.92 -26.54 -7.11
N MET A 654 15.99 -25.59 -8.05
CA MET A 654 14.95 -24.64 -8.42
C MET A 654 14.81 -24.59 -9.93
N ASP A 655 13.74 -23.98 -10.44
CA ASP A 655 13.55 -23.62 -11.84
C ASP A 655 12.80 -22.30 -11.95
N GLN A 656 12.79 -21.64 -13.07
CA GLN A 656 12.52 -20.22 -13.25
C GLN A 656 11.09 -19.74 -12.84
N HIS A 657 10.11 -20.66 -12.74
CA HIS A 657 8.83 -20.37 -12.11
C HIS A 657 8.99 -19.99 -10.62
N MET A 658 9.99 -20.56 -9.93
CA MET A 658 10.27 -20.22 -8.54
C MET A 658 10.91 -18.83 -8.41
N LEU A 659 11.73 -18.38 -9.40
CA LEU A 659 12.24 -17.01 -9.43
C LEU A 659 11.08 -16.01 -9.53
N GLY A 660 10.16 -16.23 -10.47
CA GLY A 660 8.97 -15.39 -10.62
C GLY A 660 8.12 -15.39 -9.36
N SER A 661 7.99 -16.53 -8.67
CA SER A 661 7.21 -16.66 -7.44
C SER A 661 7.73 -15.84 -6.26
N LEU A 662 8.97 -15.33 -6.32
CA LEU A 662 9.47 -14.34 -5.35
C LEU A 662 8.75 -12.98 -5.45
N CYS A 663 8.05 -12.72 -6.56
CA CYS A 663 7.18 -11.54 -6.70
C CYS A 663 5.77 -11.75 -6.12
N CYS A 664 5.41 -12.96 -5.67
CA CYS A 664 4.10 -13.24 -5.10
C CYS A 664 3.98 -12.57 -3.73
N ASP A 665 3.18 -11.52 -3.67
CA ASP A 665 3.02 -10.65 -2.51
C ASP A 665 1.69 -9.90 -2.62
N PRO A 666 0.93 -9.67 -1.55
CA PRO A 666 -0.33 -8.94 -1.58
C PRO A 666 -0.25 -7.53 -2.16
N ASP A 667 0.90 -6.88 -2.02
CA ASP A 667 1.11 -5.50 -2.47
C ASP A 667 1.88 -5.39 -3.80
N ARG A 668 2.14 -6.51 -4.48
CA ARG A 668 3.01 -6.54 -5.66
C ARG A 668 2.40 -7.33 -6.79
N TYR A 669 2.89 -7.04 -8.01
CA TYR A 669 2.36 -7.63 -9.25
C TYR A 669 3.50 -8.16 -10.13
N LEU A 670 3.20 -9.21 -10.88
CA LEU A 670 4.09 -9.73 -11.93
C LEU A 670 3.35 -9.71 -13.27
N PHE A 671 3.87 -8.94 -14.24
CA PHE A 671 3.33 -8.81 -15.59
C PHE A 671 4.34 -9.33 -16.62
N ILE A 672 4.20 -10.56 -17.07
CA ILE A 672 5.17 -11.22 -17.95
C ILE A 672 4.92 -10.83 -19.41
N ILE A 673 5.98 -10.44 -20.12
CA ILE A 673 5.92 -10.11 -21.55
C ILE A 673 6.76 -11.11 -22.34
N GLY A 674 6.22 -11.59 -23.46
CA GLY A 674 6.93 -12.48 -24.38
C GLY A 674 6.58 -12.24 -25.84
N SER A 675 7.38 -12.82 -26.74
CA SER A 675 7.16 -12.80 -28.18
C SER A 675 7.10 -14.25 -28.73
N CYS A 676 6.04 -14.59 -29.46
CA CYS A 676 5.80 -15.97 -29.86
C CYS A 676 6.34 -16.34 -31.23
N GLU A 677 6.71 -15.41 -32.11
CA GLU A 677 7.15 -15.67 -33.46
C GLU A 677 8.44 -14.91 -33.77
N ASN A 678 9.42 -15.58 -34.37
CA ASN A 678 10.76 -15.07 -34.76
C ASN A 678 11.69 -14.72 -33.57
N GLU A 679 11.40 -15.28 -32.37
CA GLU A 679 12.17 -15.07 -31.13
C GLU A 679 12.41 -16.44 -30.46
N ASP A 680 12.79 -17.47 -31.24
CA ASP A 680 12.84 -18.86 -30.77
C ASP A 680 13.74 -19.06 -29.55
N TRP A 681 14.90 -18.37 -29.52
CA TRP A 681 15.89 -18.56 -28.44
C TRP A 681 15.36 -18.12 -27.05
N VAL A 682 14.44 -17.13 -26.96
CA VAL A 682 13.85 -16.72 -25.69
C VAL A 682 12.74 -17.66 -25.22
N ASN A 683 12.34 -18.61 -26.06
CA ASN A 683 11.50 -19.74 -25.72
C ASN A 683 10.18 -19.33 -25.02
N ALA A 684 9.35 -18.50 -25.68
CA ALA A 684 8.07 -18.03 -25.14
C ALA A 684 7.13 -19.17 -24.69
N PRO A 685 7.09 -20.36 -25.34
CA PRO A 685 6.35 -21.51 -24.81
C PRO A 685 6.83 -21.93 -23.43
N SER A 686 8.14 -21.87 -23.14
CA SER A 686 8.69 -22.16 -21.81
C SER A 686 8.30 -21.11 -20.78
N VAL A 687 8.24 -19.84 -21.17
CA VAL A 687 7.75 -18.75 -20.32
C VAL A 687 6.28 -18.99 -19.94
N TRP A 688 5.47 -19.45 -20.91
CA TRP A 688 4.10 -19.86 -20.65
C TRP A 688 4.01 -21.03 -19.65
N MET A 689 4.88 -22.03 -19.78
CA MET A 689 4.95 -23.15 -18.82
C MET A 689 5.35 -22.66 -17.42
N ALA A 690 6.30 -21.74 -17.34
CA ALA A 690 6.69 -21.12 -16.05
C ALA A 690 5.52 -20.33 -15.45
N TYR A 691 4.75 -19.58 -16.25
CA TYR A 691 3.53 -18.90 -15.82
C TYR A 691 2.53 -19.86 -15.19
N LEU A 692 2.30 -21.02 -15.80
CA LEU A 692 1.41 -22.04 -15.25
C LEU A 692 1.92 -22.56 -13.89
N GLY A 693 3.23 -22.77 -13.76
CA GLY A 693 3.84 -23.14 -12.48
C GLY A 693 3.70 -22.05 -11.42
N MET A 694 3.93 -20.80 -11.79
CA MET A 694 3.73 -19.63 -10.91
C MET A 694 2.27 -19.51 -10.48
N LYS A 695 1.33 -19.72 -11.39
CA LYS A 695 -0.10 -19.60 -11.11
C LYS A 695 -0.54 -20.45 -9.91
N HIS A 696 0.03 -21.66 -9.72
CA HIS A 696 -0.25 -22.46 -8.52
C HIS A 696 0.12 -21.74 -7.23
N VAL A 697 1.21 -20.98 -7.22
CA VAL A 697 1.61 -20.19 -6.04
C VAL A 697 0.65 -19.03 -5.80
N TRP A 698 0.29 -18.29 -6.84
CA TRP A 698 -0.65 -17.18 -6.70
C TRP A 698 -2.06 -17.65 -6.34
N ASP A 699 -2.49 -18.80 -6.88
CA ASP A 699 -3.78 -19.41 -6.51
C ASP A 699 -3.78 -19.87 -5.03
N PHE A 700 -2.67 -20.46 -4.55
CA PHE A 700 -2.52 -20.87 -3.15
C PHE A 700 -2.52 -19.67 -2.19
N MET A 701 -1.98 -18.53 -2.62
CA MET A 701 -1.94 -17.29 -1.84
C MET A 701 -3.19 -16.42 -2.00
N ASP A 702 -4.23 -16.87 -2.73
CA ASP A 702 -5.43 -16.11 -3.08
C ASP A 702 -5.15 -14.77 -3.80
N LEU A 703 -4.08 -14.73 -4.61
CA LEU A 703 -3.59 -13.56 -5.33
C LEU A 703 -3.60 -13.75 -6.86
N SER A 704 -4.49 -14.59 -7.40
CA SER A 704 -4.49 -15.00 -8.82
C SER A 704 -4.52 -13.84 -9.80
N ASP A 705 -5.11 -12.71 -9.42
CA ASP A 705 -5.21 -11.49 -10.20
C ASP A 705 -3.94 -10.61 -10.15
N HIS A 706 -2.97 -10.92 -9.29
CA HIS A 706 -1.67 -10.23 -9.22
C HIS A 706 -0.62 -10.79 -10.20
N LEU A 707 -0.96 -11.82 -10.96
CA LEU A 707 -0.11 -12.44 -11.97
C LEU A 707 -0.73 -12.27 -13.36
N ALA A 708 0.00 -11.67 -14.29
CA ALA A 708 -0.44 -11.43 -15.65
C ALA A 708 0.61 -11.86 -16.68
N ILE A 709 0.16 -12.19 -17.89
CA ILE A 709 1.03 -12.51 -19.03
C ILE A 709 0.47 -11.91 -20.32
N ASN A 710 1.34 -11.26 -21.10
CA ASN A 710 1.04 -10.84 -22.46
C ASN A 710 2.09 -11.41 -23.42
N ILE A 711 1.66 -12.26 -24.33
CA ILE A 711 2.52 -12.78 -25.40
C ILE A 711 2.11 -12.08 -26.70
N HIS A 712 2.92 -11.12 -27.13
CA HIS A 712 2.73 -10.47 -28.42
C HIS A 712 3.29 -11.33 -29.58
N ARG A 713 2.99 -10.97 -30.82
CA ARG A 713 3.34 -11.80 -31.97
C ARG A 713 4.84 -11.86 -32.23
N SER A 714 5.46 -10.70 -32.43
CA SER A 714 6.88 -10.61 -32.81
C SER A 714 7.46 -9.25 -32.41
N GLY A 715 8.75 -9.20 -32.21
CA GLY A 715 9.52 -8.02 -31.84
C GLY A 715 10.23 -8.22 -30.50
N HIS A 716 11.55 -7.96 -30.50
CA HIS A 716 12.40 -8.11 -29.33
C HIS A 716 12.45 -6.78 -28.53
N ALA A 717 11.30 -6.38 -27.96
CA ALA A 717 11.12 -5.10 -27.28
C ALA A 717 9.91 -5.15 -26.35
N VAL A 718 9.78 -4.18 -25.45
CA VAL A 718 8.50 -3.81 -24.81
C VAL A 718 7.80 -2.88 -25.79
N ILE A 719 6.96 -3.44 -26.65
CA ILE A 719 6.29 -2.72 -27.73
C ILE A 719 5.12 -1.86 -27.21
N ALA A 720 4.55 -1.02 -28.05
CA ALA A 720 3.44 -0.13 -27.65
C ALA A 720 2.23 -0.90 -27.10
N GLU A 721 1.89 -2.06 -27.68
CA GLU A 721 0.81 -2.92 -27.20
C GLU A 721 1.07 -3.40 -25.76
N ASP A 722 2.31 -3.83 -25.47
CA ASP A 722 2.68 -4.27 -24.11
C ASP A 722 2.53 -3.16 -23.10
N VAL A 723 3.02 -1.95 -23.45
CA VAL A 723 2.90 -0.78 -22.57
C VAL A 723 1.43 -0.43 -22.32
N GLU A 724 0.59 -0.46 -23.38
CA GLU A 724 -0.84 -0.15 -23.23
C GLU A 724 -1.56 -1.13 -22.31
N LYS A 725 -1.26 -2.43 -22.42
CA LYS A 725 -1.85 -3.46 -21.55
C LYS A 725 -1.29 -3.39 -20.14
N MET A 726 0.03 -3.23 -20.01
CA MET A 726 0.74 -3.13 -18.75
C MET A 726 0.23 -1.95 -17.90
N VAL A 727 0.08 -0.76 -18.50
CA VAL A 727 -0.41 0.41 -17.76
C VAL A 727 -1.88 0.28 -17.39
N GLN A 728 -2.73 -0.34 -18.24
CA GLN A 728 -4.14 -0.57 -17.87
C GLN A 728 -4.28 -1.58 -16.72
N TYR A 729 -3.46 -2.63 -16.73
CA TYR A 729 -3.40 -3.59 -15.63
C TYR A 729 -2.91 -2.91 -14.33
N PHE A 730 -1.84 -2.12 -14.41
CA PHE A 730 -1.30 -1.38 -13.28
C PHE A 730 -2.29 -0.33 -12.74
N ASP A 731 -2.88 0.47 -13.64
CA ASP A 731 -3.87 1.49 -13.29
C ASP A 731 -5.09 0.88 -12.58
N TYR A 732 -5.55 -0.29 -13.03
CA TYR A 732 -6.65 -0.99 -12.38
C TYR A 732 -6.31 -1.44 -10.96
N HIS A 733 -5.18 -2.12 -10.79
CA HIS A 733 -4.82 -2.72 -9.50
C HIS A 733 -4.27 -1.72 -8.48
N VAL A 734 -3.61 -0.65 -8.93
CA VAL A 734 -2.94 0.31 -8.04
C VAL A 734 -3.77 1.57 -7.82
N TYR A 735 -4.52 2.00 -8.83
CA TYR A 735 -5.28 3.24 -8.78
C TYR A 735 -6.79 3.04 -8.93
N GLY A 736 -7.29 1.81 -9.07
CA GLY A 736 -8.72 1.54 -9.27
C GLY A 736 -9.28 2.07 -10.59
N ILE A 737 -8.44 2.42 -11.56
CA ILE A 737 -8.89 2.98 -12.85
C ILE A 737 -9.40 1.86 -13.74
N ALA A 738 -10.66 1.92 -14.15
CA ALA A 738 -11.29 0.91 -14.98
C ALA A 738 -10.53 0.70 -16.31
N PRO A 739 -10.13 -0.54 -16.65
CA PRO A 739 -9.43 -0.84 -17.90
C PRO A 739 -10.39 -0.74 -19.08
N LYS A 740 -9.84 -0.44 -20.27
CA LYS A 740 -10.60 -0.47 -21.52
C LYS A 740 -10.57 -1.84 -22.21
N MET A 741 -9.84 -2.78 -21.65
CA MET A 741 -9.70 -4.16 -22.11
C MET A 741 -10.25 -5.13 -21.06
N ASP A 742 -10.56 -6.36 -21.48
CA ASP A 742 -10.84 -7.44 -20.53
C ASP A 742 -9.52 -7.95 -19.92
N LEU A 743 -9.32 -7.77 -18.60
CA LEU A 743 -8.12 -8.23 -17.93
C LEU A 743 -7.98 -9.76 -17.92
N ALA A 744 -9.06 -10.51 -18.17
CA ALA A 744 -8.99 -11.97 -18.33
C ALA A 744 -8.11 -12.38 -19.53
N GLU A 745 -7.93 -11.50 -20.52
CA GLU A 745 -6.98 -11.73 -21.62
C GLU A 745 -5.53 -11.87 -21.14
N LEU A 746 -5.19 -11.28 -19.98
CA LEU A 746 -3.86 -11.35 -19.38
C LEU A 746 -3.65 -12.58 -18.49
N GLN A 747 -4.67 -13.43 -18.34
CA GLN A 747 -4.61 -14.70 -17.64
C GLN A 747 -4.45 -15.90 -18.58
N THR A 748 -4.27 -15.65 -19.89
CA THR A 748 -4.15 -16.68 -20.92
C THR A 748 -3.14 -16.29 -22.01
N SER A 749 -2.82 -17.18 -22.87
CA SER A 749 -1.94 -16.91 -24.02
C SER A 749 -2.32 -17.73 -25.26
N VAL A 750 -1.69 -17.44 -26.38
CA VAL A 750 -1.81 -18.24 -27.62
C VAL A 750 -1.44 -19.71 -27.40
N PHE A 751 -0.61 -20.02 -26.42
CA PHE A 751 -0.21 -21.39 -26.07
C PHE A 751 -1.28 -22.17 -25.29
N ALA A 752 -2.30 -21.51 -24.75
CA ALA A 752 -3.46 -22.15 -24.13
C ALA A 752 -4.47 -22.69 -25.15
N LEU A 753 -4.41 -22.24 -26.40
CA LEU A 753 -5.35 -22.66 -27.43
C LEU A 753 -5.24 -24.19 -27.68
N PRO A 754 -6.36 -24.88 -27.96
CA PRO A 754 -6.36 -26.36 -28.14
C PRO A 754 -5.33 -26.88 -29.16
N LYS A 755 -5.06 -26.13 -30.23
CA LYS A 755 -4.07 -26.49 -31.23
C LYS A 755 -2.61 -26.38 -30.76
N ASN A 756 -2.37 -25.59 -29.72
CA ASN A 756 -1.04 -25.27 -29.18
C ASN A 756 -0.82 -25.91 -27.80
N LYS A 757 -1.83 -26.60 -27.28
CA LYS A 757 -1.74 -27.20 -25.93
C LYS A 757 -0.63 -28.26 -25.91
N ASP A 758 0.27 -28.10 -24.93
CA ASP A 758 1.35 -29.06 -24.66
C ASP A 758 1.03 -29.84 -23.39
N SER A 759 1.17 -31.17 -23.47
CA SER A 759 0.95 -32.07 -22.34
C SER A 759 1.92 -31.83 -21.15
N PHE A 760 3.01 -31.10 -21.39
CA PHE A 760 3.89 -30.68 -20.31
C PHE A 760 3.14 -29.85 -19.25
N ALA A 761 2.15 -29.08 -19.66
CA ALA A 761 1.30 -28.32 -18.74
C ALA A 761 0.54 -29.21 -17.74
N ASP A 762 0.18 -30.46 -18.16
CA ASP A 762 -0.53 -31.40 -17.31
C ASP A 762 0.37 -31.92 -16.14
N THR A 763 1.68 -31.73 -16.23
CA THR A 763 2.63 -32.09 -15.18
C THR A 763 2.40 -31.31 -13.90
N PHE A 764 2.05 -30.03 -13.97
CA PHE A 764 1.77 -29.18 -12.81
C PHE A 764 0.46 -29.61 -12.12
N ALA A 765 -0.60 -29.83 -12.91
CA ALA A 765 -1.92 -30.19 -12.39
C ALA A 765 -1.93 -31.54 -11.67
N SER A 766 -1.04 -32.48 -12.01
CA SER A 766 -1.02 -33.82 -11.42
C SER A 766 -0.11 -33.98 -10.20
N LYS A 767 0.91 -33.12 -10.06
CA LYS A 767 1.96 -33.27 -9.03
C LYS A 767 1.86 -32.25 -7.90
N TRP A 768 1.28 -31.07 -8.15
CA TRP A 768 1.23 -29.96 -7.21
C TRP A 768 -0.20 -29.68 -6.75
N VAL A 769 -0.93 -30.72 -6.38
CA VAL A 769 -2.27 -30.58 -5.79
C VAL A 769 -2.08 -30.36 -4.28
N HIS A 770 -2.53 -29.22 -3.77
CA HIS A 770 -2.55 -28.84 -2.37
C HIS A 770 -3.99 -28.63 -1.89
#